data_268f98d0a82318a48dc6e29a450829dd
#
_entry.id   268f98d0a82318a48dc6e29a450829dd
#
_cell.length_a   1.000
_cell.length_b   1.000
_cell.length_c   1.000
_cell.angle_alpha   90.00
_cell.angle_beta   90.00
_cell.angle_gamma   90.00
#
_symmetry.space_group_name_H-M   'P 1'
#
loop_
_entity.id
_entity.type
_entity.pdbx_description
1 polymer ?
#
loop_
_entity_poly.entity_id
_entity_poly.type
_entity_poly.pdbx_seq_one_letter_code
_entity_poly.pdbx_strand_id
1 'polypeptide(L)'
;AMLYALSPRTLSTLTAISSETWPVMLAPWVILPFLNAKLTWRDAAAATIPVALMGAVNATATIAACTPAAVILLYRRAFRPGAAWLLGCLAVSAWWIGPLVVLGRYAPPFTEFIESARVTTRWLNLPEILRGTTSWTPFVDTERVAGYELATESFFVLVTMGIAAVGIYGLSKLPRVWSVMLVVGIAVLGCQVAWYLNALDGPLAALRNLHKFDPLVRIPLLLGVARACAHLPLPRSLRPTKKQTLGALTLLLCIAVVSPAWSQRLLPLGAYKEVPSYWHEATDFINTHAADTRTLIYPEASFARQTWGWTRDEPAQPLLDVPWAVRDAIPLVPPEAIRGLDGVMAALKEAPATGVRSLQRLGIGAVMVRHDLFTGEDEALASKFGGEVHRFGEVDVILLNHAGMSLGPTDPVRVAGGGEALALLDAHFGPTTRQLVDRDADIVTDTPTLSDRNYGTLDGPISAPLAANDPSHVNNRLRDYPSAGPLSQVETHGGSVAVSSSAADATAFGGAQPEKSATAAVDGENSTAWWPAPGDDAGWIELRGHFTQPRLKLMATSATTVTVRSGSAAVDVDLKPFRSQEIRVPGGDTEAIRVDLSHRTGIAELGVEDQPVERVVTVPDTSPDVHKFFFQRMLQDTGVLIRDF
;
A
#
# COMPACT_ATOMS: atom_id res chain seq x y z
N ALA A 1 19.73 9.92 -28.50
CA ALA A 1 18.28 10.05 -28.29
C ALA A 1 17.62 8.66 -28.20
N MET A 2 17.73 7.81 -29.22
CA MET A 2 17.08 6.47 -29.20
C MET A 2 17.50 5.62 -27.99
N LEU A 3 18.80 5.55 -27.66
CA LEU A 3 19.28 4.81 -26.50
C LEU A 3 18.74 5.34 -25.17
N TYR A 4 18.38 6.61 -25.08
CA TYR A 4 17.74 7.18 -23.91
C TYR A 4 16.26 6.79 -23.85
N ALA A 5 15.56 6.96 -24.97
CA ALA A 5 14.14 6.60 -25.08
C ALA A 5 13.88 5.10 -24.88
N LEU A 6 14.83 4.25 -25.27
CA LEU A 6 14.75 2.79 -25.17
C LEU A 6 15.70 2.22 -24.11
N SER A 7 16.07 3.03 -23.10
CA SER A 7 16.90 2.56 -21.99
C SER A 7 16.15 1.58 -21.11
N PRO A 8 16.85 0.69 -20.36
CA PRO A 8 16.22 -0.23 -19.43
C PRO A 8 15.27 0.48 -18.46
N ARG A 9 15.64 1.68 -18.00
CA ARG A 9 14.79 2.51 -17.14
C ARG A 9 13.46 2.86 -17.79
N THR A 10 13.49 3.26 -19.05
CA THR A 10 12.28 3.60 -19.80
C THR A 10 11.42 2.36 -20.05
N LEU A 11 12.04 1.27 -20.55
CA LEU A 11 11.33 0.04 -20.88
C LEU A 11 10.70 -0.63 -19.66
N SER A 12 11.31 -0.50 -18.47
CA SER A 12 10.78 -1.07 -17.23
C SER A 12 9.62 -0.26 -16.63
N THR A 13 9.40 0.99 -17.07
CA THR A 13 8.36 1.87 -16.50
C THR A 13 7.30 2.32 -17.49
N LEU A 14 7.58 2.32 -18.78
CA LEU A 14 6.72 2.91 -19.80
C LEU A 14 5.27 2.39 -19.75
N THR A 15 5.11 1.08 -19.64
CA THR A 15 3.79 0.42 -19.62
C THR A 15 3.15 0.39 -18.25
N ALA A 16 3.96 0.66 -17.23
CA ALA A 16 3.53 0.57 -15.86
C ALA A 16 3.00 1.89 -15.31
N ILE A 17 3.79 2.97 -15.51
CA ILE A 17 3.51 4.30 -14.95
C ILE A 17 3.93 5.34 -16.00
N SER A 18 3.12 5.50 -17.05
CA SER A 18 3.37 6.46 -18.12
C SER A 18 3.51 7.90 -17.60
N SER A 19 2.77 8.25 -16.56
CA SER A 19 2.84 9.54 -15.88
C SER A 19 4.22 9.84 -15.28
N GLU A 20 4.97 8.83 -14.87
CA GLU A 20 6.34 8.99 -14.38
C GLU A 20 7.33 9.11 -15.54
N THR A 21 7.10 8.36 -16.61
CA THR A 21 8.00 8.31 -17.77
C THR A 21 7.99 9.61 -18.55
N TRP A 22 6.83 10.24 -18.69
CA TRP A 22 6.65 11.44 -19.52
C TRP A 22 7.59 12.61 -19.15
N PRO A 23 7.64 13.11 -17.90
CA PRO A 23 8.57 14.18 -17.55
C PRO A 23 10.04 13.78 -17.72
N VAL A 24 10.39 12.55 -17.35
CA VAL A 24 11.77 12.05 -17.43
C VAL A 24 12.28 12.04 -18.88
N MET A 25 11.40 11.71 -19.84
CA MET A 25 11.75 11.73 -21.27
C MET A 25 12.06 13.12 -21.81
N LEU A 26 11.56 14.18 -21.16
CA LEU A 26 11.83 15.57 -21.52
C LEU A 26 13.13 16.13 -20.94
N ALA A 27 13.80 15.42 -20.01
CA ALA A 27 15.03 15.87 -19.38
C ALA A 27 16.15 16.29 -20.35
N PRO A 28 16.43 15.57 -21.47
CA PRO A 28 17.42 16.01 -22.46
C PRO A 28 17.11 17.37 -23.09
N TRP A 29 15.83 17.67 -23.29
CA TRP A 29 15.38 18.95 -23.88
C TRP A 29 15.55 20.12 -22.90
N VAL A 30 15.41 19.86 -21.58
CA VAL A 30 15.71 20.86 -20.55
C VAL A 30 17.21 21.21 -20.53
N ILE A 31 18.08 20.21 -20.73
CA ILE A 31 19.54 20.40 -20.72
C ILE A 31 20.03 21.13 -21.97
N LEU A 32 19.45 20.86 -23.13
CA LEU A 32 19.98 21.25 -24.43
C LEU A 32 20.34 22.75 -24.55
N PRO A 33 19.50 23.71 -24.13
CA PRO A 33 19.86 25.13 -24.18
C PRO A 33 21.07 25.49 -23.30
N PHE A 34 21.29 24.76 -22.20
CA PHE A 34 22.39 25.01 -21.29
C PHE A 34 23.75 24.44 -21.74
N LEU A 35 23.81 23.82 -22.90
CA LEU A 35 25.06 23.38 -23.53
C LEU A 35 25.72 24.48 -24.34
N ASN A 36 25.03 25.61 -24.62
CA ASN A 36 25.59 26.75 -25.30
C ASN A 36 26.82 27.32 -24.56
N ALA A 37 27.81 27.83 -25.35
CA ALA A 37 29.04 28.36 -24.77
C ALA A 37 28.79 29.56 -23.83
N LYS A 38 27.94 30.49 -24.26
CA LYS A 38 27.49 31.65 -23.47
C LYS A 38 26.02 31.46 -23.13
N LEU A 39 25.70 31.46 -21.85
CA LEU A 39 24.33 31.32 -21.36
C LEU A 39 23.66 32.69 -21.25
N THR A 40 22.43 32.76 -21.77
CA THR A 40 21.59 33.95 -21.77
C THR A 40 20.23 33.67 -21.14
N TRP A 41 19.43 34.70 -20.93
CA TRP A 41 18.04 34.54 -20.49
C TRP A 41 17.18 33.79 -21.55
N ARG A 42 17.54 33.83 -22.84
CA ARG A 42 16.87 33.05 -23.89
C ARG A 42 17.06 31.55 -23.73
N ASP A 43 18.24 31.15 -23.27
CA ASP A 43 18.51 29.72 -22.98
C ASP A 43 17.70 29.28 -21.78
N ALA A 44 17.55 30.11 -20.75
CA ALA A 44 16.69 29.86 -19.61
C ALA A 44 15.22 29.73 -20.06
N ALA A 45 14.73 30.64 -20.88
CA ALA A 45 13.36 30.57 -21.43
C ALA A 45 13.15 29.31 -22.28
N ALA A 46 14.09 28.97 -23.17
CA ALA A 46 14.02 27.78 -24.00
C ALA A 46 14.00 26.48 -23.15
N ALA A 47 14.77 26.42 -22.05
CA ALA A 47 14.78 25.30 -21.12
C ALA A 47 13.51 25.22 -20.26
N THR A 48 12.72 26.28 -20.15
CA THR A 48 11.44 26.29 -19.44
C THR A 48 10.31 25.65 -20.27
N ILE A 49 10.40 25.71 -21.61
CA ILE A 49 9.36 25.13 -22.49
C ILE A 49 9.15 23.62 -22.24
N PRO A 50 10.20 22.77 -22.21
CA PRO A 50 10.02 21.36 -21.87
C PRO A 50 9.37 21.14 -20.49
N VAL A 51 9.66 22.00 -19.51
CA VAL A 51 9.06 21.92 -18.17
C VAL A 51 7.56 22.24 -18.23
N ALA A 52 7.14 23.23 -19.00
CA ALA A 52 5.72 23.51 -19.24
C ALA A 52 5.01 22.31 -19.89
N LEU A 53 5.69 21.60 -20.81
CA LEU A 53 5.16 20.42 -21.49
C LEU A 53 5.09 19.16 -20.58
N MET A 54 5.77 19.15 -19.43
CA MET A 54 5.64 18.07 -18.44
C MET A 54 4.26 18.08 -17.79
N GLY A 55 3.62 19.23 -17.67
CA GLY A 55 2.29 19.37 -17.08
C GLY A 55 2.25 19.02 -15.60
N ALA A 56 1.04 18.74 -15.10
CA ALA A 56 0.77 18.33 -13.71
C ALA A 56 0.83 16.81 -13.51
N VAL A 57 1.51 16.07 -14.38
CA VAL A 57 1.41 14.61 -14.43
C VAL A 57 2.10 13.94 -13.23
N ASN A 58 3.32 14.36 -12.90
CA ASN A 58 4.05 13.82 -11.76
C ASN A 58 5.10 14.83 -11.26
N ALA A 59 4.83 15.45 -10.11
CA ALA A 59 5.68 16.49 -9.54
C ALA A 59 7.12 16.03 -9.29
N THR A 60 7.30 14.84 -8.70
CA THR A 60 8.63 14.28 -8.41
C THR A 60 9.42 13.98 -9.68
N ALA A 61 8.77 13.42 -10.71
CA ALA A 61 9.42 13.16 -12.00
C ALA A 61 9.80 14.46 -12.71
N THR A 62 8.98 15.53 -12.59
CA THR A 62 9.31 16.86 -13.10
C THR A 62 10.55 17.44 -12.43
N ILE A 63 10.64 17.36 -11.08
CA ILE A 63 11.82 17.78 -10.33
C ILE A 63 13.05 16.96 -10.79
N ALA A 64 12.90 15.64 -10.88
CA ALA A 64 13.97 14.73 -11.28
C ALA A 64 14.48 15.03 -12.70
N ALA A 65 13.58 15.33 -13.64
CA ALA A 65 13.92 15.72 -15.00
C ALA A 65 14.68 17.06 -15.10
N CYS A 66 14.47 17.95 -14.13
CA CYS A 66 15.15 19.25 -14.04
C CYS A 66 16.55 19.15 -13.39
N THR A 67 16.81 18.13 -12.57
CA THR A 67 18.08 18.04 -11.81
C THR A 67 19.34 17.98 -12.68
N PRO A 68 19.39 17.32 -13.85
CA PRO A 68 20.56 17.35 -14.71
C PRO A 68 20.93 18.77 -15.18
N ALA A 69 19.92 19.59 -15.52
CA ALA A 69 20.13 20.99 -15.90
C ALA A 69 20.66 21.82 -14.72
N ALA A 70 20.11 21.59 -13.52
CA ALA A 70 20.60 22.24 -12.30
C ALA A 70 22.08 21.91 -12.02
N VAL A 71 22.49 20.65 -12.20
CA VAL A 71 23.91 20.24 -12.06
C VAL A 71 24.81 20.99 -13.05
N ILE A 72 24.40 21.12 -14.33
CA ILE A 72 25.17 21.86 -15.34
C ILE A 72 25.31 23.34 -14.95
N LEU A 73 24.22 23.98 -14.55
CA LEU A 73 24.19 25.39 -14.17
C LEU A 73 25.08 25.66 -12.95
N LEU A 74 25.01 24.80 -11.94
CA LEU A 74 25.86 24.88 -10.74
C LEU A 74 27.34 24.66 -11.08
N TYR A 75 27.66 23.64 -11.87
CA TYR A 75 29.03 23.35 -12.31
C TYR A 75 29.63 24.54 -13.09
N ARG A 76 28.83 25.17 -13.94
CA ARG A 76 29.26 26.35 -14.73
C ARG A 76 29.19 27.65 -13.93
N ARG A 77 28.74 27.64 -12.69
CA ARG A 77 28.50 28.84 -11.84
C ARG A 77 27.59 29.88 -12.53
N ALA A 78 26.64 29.40 -13.30
CA ALA A 78 25.72 30.23 -14.10
C ALA A 78 24.49 30.64 -13.29
N PHE A 79 24.71 31.36 -12.18
CA PHE A 79 23.64 31.66 -11.20
C PHE A 79 22.51 32.53 -11.77
N ARG A 80 22.84 33.55 -12.61
CA ARG A 80 21.82 34.45 -13.19
C ARG A 80 20.89 33.71 -14.16
N PRO A 81 21.38 32.98 -15.19
CA PRO A 81 20.53 32.14 -16.04
C PRO A 81 19.80 31.07 -15.24
N GLY A 82 20.43 30.50 -14.19
CA GLY A 82 19.81 29.52 -13.31
C GLY A 82 18.62 30.08 -12.54
N ALA A 83 18.75 31.28 -11.98
CA ALA A 83 17.65 31.95 -11.30
C ALA A 83 16.50 32.29 -12.25
N ALA A 84 16.82 32.80 -13.47
CA ALA A 84 15.82 33.08 -14.48
C ALA A 84 15.06 31.81 -14.91
N TRP A 85 15.77 30.69 -15.07
CA TRP A 85 15.18 29.40 -15.38
C TRP A 85 14.28 28.88 -14.24
N LEU A 86 14.75 28.95 -12.98
CA LEU A 86 13.97 28.53 -11.83
C LEU A 86 12.68 29.34 -11.70
N LEU A 87 12.75 30.66 -11.88
CA LEU A 87 11.54 31.52 -11.90
C LEU A 87 10.61 31.14 -13.04
N GLY A 88 11.15 30.85 -14.23
CA GLY A 88 10.37 30.34 -15.35
C GLY A 88 9.68 29.02 -15.03
N CYS A 89 10.41 28.04 -14.45
CA CYS A 89 9.83 26.76 -14.02
C CYS A 89 8.71 26.95 -13.01
N LEU A 90 8.91 27.81 -12.00
CA LEU A 90 7.87 28.12 -11.01
C LEU A 90 6.65 28.77 -11.68
N ALA A 91 6.85 29.70 -12.61
CA ALA A 91 5.75 30.36 -13.30
C ALA A 91 4.90 29.39 -14.13
N VAL A 92 5.54 28.49 -14.93
CA VAL A 92 4.82 27.53 -15.76
C VAL A 92 4.20 26.38 -14.97
N SER A 93 4.64 26.16 -13.71
CA SER A 93 4.14 25.11 -12.84
C SER A 93 3.18 25.63 -11.76
N ALA A 94 3.04 26.95 -11.58
CA ALA A 94 2.27 27.56 -10.51
C ALA A 94 0.80 27.09 -10.48
N TRP A 95 0.21 26.86 -11.64
CA TRP A 95 -1.19 26.46 -11.80
C TRP A 95 -1.51 25.08 -11.19
N TRP A 96 -0.53 24.21 -11.07
CA TRP A 96 -0.70 22.91 -10.42
C TRP A 96 0.00 22.82 -9.06
N ILE A 97 1.08 23.59 -8.83
CA ILE A 97 1.74 23.64 -7.52
C ILE A 97 0.79 24.21 -6.46
N GLY A 98 0.02 25.25 -6.78
CA GLY A 98 -0.95 25.84 -5.86
C GLY A 98 -1.97 24.82 -5.35
N PRO A 99 -2.75 24.17 -6.23
CA PRO A 99 -3.65 23.08 -5.85
C PRO A 99 -2.95 21.94 -5.08
N LEU A 100 -1.73 21.56 -5.48
CA LEU A 100 -0.98 20.50 -4.79
C LEU A 100 -0.62 20.88 -3.34
N VAL A 101 -0.26 22.15 -3.10
CA VAL A 101 0.00 22.66 -1.74
C VAL A 101 -1.27 22.64 -0.89
N VAL A 102 -2.41 23.06 -1.46
CA VAL A 102 -3.72 22.99 -0.78
C VAL A 102 -4.08 21.55 -0.48
N LEU A 103 -3.97 20.65 -1.47
CA LEU A 103 -4.23 19.23 -1.27
C LEU A 103 -3.36 18.63 -0.18
N GLY A 104 -2.04 18.89 -0.21
CA GLY A 104 -1.11 18.39 0.80
C GLY A 104 -1.39 18.90 2.23
N ARG A 105 -2.12 20.02 2.37
CA ARG A 105 -2.55 20.56 3.67
C ARG A 105 -3.80 19.88 4.22
N TYR A 106 -4.71 19.44 3.35
CA TYR A 106 -6.03 18.94 3.73
C TYR A 106 -6.21 17.44 3.45
N ALA A 107 -5.34 16.82 2.64
CA ALA A 107 -5.41 15.40 2.39
C ALA A 107 -5.02 14.59 3.64
N PRO A 108 -5.64 13.43 3.88
CA PRO A 108 -5.17 12.46 4.85
C PRO A 108 -3.69 12.09 4.59
N PRO A 109 -2.94 11.62 5.58
CA PRO A 109 -1.53 11.26 5.44
C PRO A 109 -1.34 9.96 4.64
N PHE A 110 -1.89 9.89 3.43
CA PHE A 110 -1.89 8.68 2.58
C PHE A 110 -0.48 8.15 2.28
N THR A 111 0.55 9.01 2.33
CA THR A 111 1.94 8.60 2.13
C THR A 111 2.46 7.62 3.19
N GLU A 112 1.76 7.47 4.29
CA GLU A 112 2.05 6.50 5.33
C GLU A 112 1.49 5.11 5.02
N PHE A 113 0.54 5.03 4.09
CA PHE A 113 -0.16 3.82 3.67
C PHE A 113 0.35 3.24 2.35
N ILE A 114 1.35 3.85 1.75
CA ILE A 114 2.02 3.38 0.55
C ILE A 114 3.46 2.96 0.87
N GLU A 115 4.22 2.57 -0.14
CA GLU A 115 5.58 2.05 -0.01
C GLU A 115 6.52 2.98 0.77
N SER A 116 7.30 2.44 1.69
CA SER A 116 8.33 3.16 2.44
C SER A 116 9.60 3.41 1.63
N ALA A 117 10.47 4.32 2.10
CA ALA A 117 11.79 4.55 1.51
C ALA A 117 12.63 3.26 1.46
N ARG A 118 12.50 2.39 2.45
CA ARG A 118 13.19 1.10 2.48
C ARG A 118 12.77 0.17 1.35
N VAL A 119 11.48 0.18 0.95
CA VAL A 119 10.99 -0.58 -0.21
C VAL A 119 11.52 0.03 -1.50
N THR A 120 11.35 1.34 -1.68
CA THR A 120 11.69 2.01 -2.94
C THR A 120 13.19 2.07 -3.21
N THR A 121 14.04 1.96 -2.17
CA THR A 121 15.50 2.01 -2.30
C THR A 121 16.20 0.67 -2.17
N ARG A 122 15.49 -0.39 -1.81
CA ARG A 122 16.07 -1.72 -1.55
C ARG A 122 16.96 -2.24 -2.68
N TRP A 123 16.60 -1.95 -3.92
CA TRP A 123 17.32 -2.41 -5.11
C TRP A 123 18.21 -1.33 -5.73
N LEU A 124 18.35 -0.16 -5.10
CA LEU A 124 19.23 0.92 -5.58
C LEU A 124 20.70 0.68 -5.17
N ASN A 125 21.27 -0.43 -5.61
CA ASN A 125 22.69 -0.70 -5.51
C ASN A 125 23.45 -0.23 -6.77
N LEU A 126 24.78 -0.13 -6.69
CA LEU A 126 25.60 0.41 -7.78
C LEU A 126 25.41 -0.33 -9.14
N PRO A 127 25.40 -1.67 -9.19
CA PRO A 127 25.08 -2.39 -10.42
C PRO A 127 23.74 -1.97 -11.04
N GLU A 128 22.66 -1.95 -10.28
CA GLU A 128 21.33 -1.61 -10.78
C GLU A 128 21.25 -0.14 -11.24
N ILE A 129 21.90 0.77 -10.53
CA ILE A 129 22.00 2.19 -10.90
C ILE A 129 22.70 2.33 -12.27
N LEU A 130 23.82 1.65 -12.47
CA LEU A 130 24.57 1.72 -13.73
C LEU A 130 23.80 1.06 -14.88
N ARG A 131 23.13 -0.04 -14.64
CA ARG A 131 22.31 -0.77 -15.63
C ARG A 131 21.05 0.00 -16.05
N GLY A 132 20.47 0.79 -15.15
CA GLY A 132 19.19 1.49 -15.36
C GLY A 132 17.98 0.67 -14.97
N THR A 133 18.14 -0.34 -14.12
CA THR A 133 17.07 -1.13 -13.51
C THR A 133 16.79 -0.59 -12.11
N THR A 134 16.65 0.73 -12.00
CA THR A 134 16.53 1.48 -10.74
C THR A 134 15.13 1.47 -10.15
N SER A 135 14.10 1.13 -10.93
CA SER A 135 12.73 1.00 -10.41
C SER A 135 12.61 -0.25 -9.51
N TRP A 136 11.98 -0.09 -8.37
CA TRP A 136 11.67 -1.20 -7.45
C TRP A 136 10.53 -2.09 -7.99
N THR A 137 9.64 -1.51 -8.79
CA THR A 137 8.42 -2.18 -9.27
C THR A 137 8.69 -3.51 -9.99
N PRO A 138 9.68 -3.65 -10.91
CA PRO A 138 9.93 -4.92 -11.56
C PRO A 138 10.35 -6.07 -10.63
N PHE A 139 10.84 -5.76 -9.44
CA PHE A 139 11.27 -6.78 -8.47
C PHE A 139 10.13 -7.28 -7.59
N VAL A 140 9.02 -6.56 -7.51
CA VAL A 140 7.83 -6.93 -6.71
C VAL A 140 6.63 -7.27 -7.58
N ASP A 141 6.56 -6.76 -8.81
CA ASP A 141 5.50 -6.98 -9.77
C ASP A 141 6.04 -7.73 -11.00
N THR A 142 6.05 -9.06 -10.89
CA THR A 142 6.52 -9.96 -11.96
C THR A 142 5.62 -9.98 -13.19
N GLU A 143 4.41 -9.45 -13.09
CA GLU A 143 3.44 -9.37 -14.19
C GLU A 143 3.88 -8.37 -15.28
N ARG A 144 4.81 -7.48 -14.94
CA ARG A 144 5.48 -6.57 -15.88
C ARG A 144 6.68 -7.25 -16.52
N VAL A 145 6.43 -8.20 -17.40
CA VAL A 145 7.39 -9.16 -17.95
C VAL A 145 8.70 -8.51 -18.41
N ALA A 146 8.62 -7.47 -19.25
CA ALA A 146 9.81 -6.78 -19.75
C ALA A 146 10.67 -6.17 -18.64
N GLY A 147 10.06 -5.54 -17.66
CA GLY A 147 10.75 -4.95 -16.51
C GLY A 147 11.41 -6.01 -15.64
N TYR A 148 10.70 -7.09 -15.35
CA TYR A 148 11.21 -8.23 -14.58
C TYR A 148 12.40 -8.89 -15.27
N GLU A 149 12.29 -9.22 -16.57
CA GLU A 149 13.37 -9.81 -17.36
C GLU A 149 14.61 -8.90 -17.42
N LEU A 150 14.43 -7.60 -17.73
CA LEU A 150 15.53 -6.63 -17.74
C LEU A 150 16.25 -6.53 -16.39
N ALA A 151 15.52 -6.67 -15.30
CA ALA A 151 16.08 -6.58 -13.96
C ALA A 151 16.79 -7.88 -13.53
N THR A 152 16.24 -9.05 -13.82
CA THR A 152 16.61 -10.32 -13.18
C THR A 152 17.28 -11.33 -14.11
N GLU A 153 16.97 -11.32 -15.40
CA GLU A 153 17.52 -12.30 -16.33
C GLU A 153 19.02 -12.10 -16.56
N SER A 154 19.81 -13.16 -16.39
CA SER A 154 21.28 -13.13 -16.47
C SER A 154 21.81 -12.53 -17.76
N PHE A 155 21.15 -12.81 -18.89
CA PHE A 155 21.51 -12.25 -20.20
C PHE A 155 21.41 -10.73 -20.19
N PHE A 156 20.28 -10.18 -19.75
CA PHE A 156 20.09 -8.73 -19.68
C PHE A 156 20.99 -8.07 -18.63
N VAL A 157 21.26 -8.75 -17.51
CA VAL A 157 22.21 -8.28 -16.49
C VAL A 157 23.59 -8.08 -17.13
N LEU A 158 24.12 -9.08 -17.82
CA LEU A 158 25.44 -9.00 -18.45
C LEU A 158 25.50 -7.95 -19.56
N VAL A 159 24.47 -7.90 -20.40
CA VAL A 159 24.44 -6.98 -21.54
C VAL A 159 24.35 -5.53 -21.06
N THR A 160 23.49 -5.23 -20.10
CA THR A 160 23.34 -3.87 -19.56
C THR A 160 24.58 -3.40 -18.79
N MET A 161 25.27 -4.32 -18.08
CA MET A 161 26.57 -4.03 -17.46
C MET A 161 27.64 -3.75 -18.51
N GLY A 162 27.67 -4.51 -19.61
CA GLY A 162 28.57 -4.25 -20.74
C GLY A 162 28.36 -2.86 -21.36
N ILE A 163 27.11 -2.46 -21.57
CA ILE A 163 26.75 -1.11 -22.07
C ILE A 163 27.20 -0.04 -21.07
N ALA A 164 26.99 -0.25 -19.77
CA ALA A 164 27.42 0.69 -18.74
C ALA A 164 28.95 0.84 -18.72
N ALA A 165 29.70 -0.25 -18.85
CA ALA A 165 31.16 -0.21 -18.93
C ALA A 165 31.66 0.59 -20.16
N VAL A 166 31.05 0.37 -21.34
CA VAL A 166 31.33 1.18 -22.53
C VAL A 166 31.00 2.66 -22.32
N GLY A 167 29.88 2.93 -21.63
CA GLY A 167 29.46 4.29 -21.24
C GLY A 167 30.51 4.98 -20.36
N ILE A 168 30.98 4.32 -19.33
CA ILE A 168 32.03 4.85 -18.42
C ILE A 168 33.33 5.11 -19.19
N TYR A 169 33.75 4.17 -20.05
CA TYR A 169 34.92 4.35 -20.89
C TYR A 169 34.79 5.58 -21.81
N GLY A 170 33.66 5.72 -22.51
CA GLY A 170 33.42 6.86 -23.37
C GLY A 170 33.29 8.18 -22.61
N LEU A 171 32.73 8.14 -21.41
CA LEU A 171 32.57 9.29 -20.51
C LEU A 171 33.92 9.91 -20.14
N SER A 172 34.98 9.10 -20.00
CA SER A 172 36.34 9.60 -19.77
C SER A 172 36.87 10.51 -20.87
N LYS A 173 36.23 10.51 -22.05
CA LYS A 173 36.56 11.35 -23.22
C LYS A 173 35.63 12.56 -23.39
N LEU A 174 34.73 12.79 -22.45
CA LEU A 174 33.78 13.90 -22.42
C LEU A 174 34.18 14.96 -21.40
N PRO A 175 33.61 16.19 -21.48
CA PRO A 175 33.81 17.22 -20.44
C PRO A 175 33.46 16.70 -19.04
N ARG A 176 34.25 17.12 -18.04
CA ARG A 176 34.13 16.65 -16.66
C ARG A 176 32.74 16.85 -16.02
N VAL A 177 31.95 17.78 -16.50
CA VAL A 177 30.58 18.02 -15.99
C VAL A 177 29.72 16.75 -16.04
N TRP A 178 29.90 15.92 -17.07
CA TRP A 178 29.15 14.67 -17.22
C TRP A 178 29.59 13.62 -16.19
N SER A 179 30.89 13.58 -15.87
CA SER A 179 31.37 12.70 -14.78
C SER A 179 30.89 13.17 -13.42
N VAL A 180 30.86 14.50 -13.18
CA VAL A 180 30.28 15.06 -11.95
C VAL A 180 28.80 14.73 -11.84
N MET A 181 28.05 14.85 -12.94
CA MET A 181 26.62 14.48 -12.98
C MET A 181 26.41 13.02 -12.63
N LEU A 182 27.21 12.11 -13.19
CA LEU A 182 27.15 10.68 -12.87
C LEU A 182 27.40 10.44 -11.38
N VAL A 183 28.44 11.05 -10.80
CA VAL A 183 28.76 10.91 -9.37
C VAL A 183 27.61 11.42 -8.49
N VAL A 184 27.05 12.58 -8.82
CA VAL A 184 25.89 13.14 -8.11
C VAL A 184 24.70 12.17 -8.21
N GLY A 185 24.44 11.62 -9.40
CA GLY A 185 23.36 10.65 -9.61
C GLY A 185 23.55 9.37 -8.78
N ILE A 186 24.77 8.82 -8.75
CA ILE A 186 25.10 7.65 -7.91
C ILE A 186 24.91 7.98 -6.43
N ALA A 187 25.33 9.18 -5.98
CA ALA A 187 25.16 9.59 -4.59
C ALA A 187 23.68 9.74 -4.21
N VAL A 188 22.87 10.37 -5.06
CA VAL A 188 21.43 10.55 -4.80
C VAL A 188 20.69 9.21 -4.77
N LEU A 189 20.96 8.34 -5.74
CA LEU A 189 20.26 7.07 -5.85
C LEU A 189 20.76 6.00 -4.86
N GLY A 190 22.07 5.94 -4.62
CA GLY A 190 22.71 4.88 -3.85
C GLY A 190 22.97 5.18 -2.37
N CYS A 191 22.53 6.34 -1.86
CA CYS A 191 22.72 6.68 -0.46
C CYS A 191 21.75 5.88 0.43
N GLN A 192 22.32 4.99 1.28
CA GLN A 192 21.58 4.09 2.17
C GLN A 192 21.78 4.44 3.66
N VAL A 193 22.19 5.69 3.96
CA VAL A 193 22.39 6.09 5.36
C VAL A 193 21.05 6.36 6.04
N ALA A 194 20.95 5.99 7.32
CA ALA A 194 19.69 6.03 8.08
C ALA A 194 19.01 7.41 8.08
N TRP A 195 19.79 8.49 8.31
CA TRP A 195 19.20 9.83 8.31
C TRP A 195 18.56 10.23 6.99
N TYR A 196 19.12 9.75 5.85
CA TYR A 196 18.59 10.04 4.52
C TYR A 196 17.29 9.25 4.27
N LEU A 197 17.28 7.97 4.64
CA LEU A 197 16.07 7.13 4.53
C LEU A 197 14.94 7.67 5.41
N ASN A 198 15.25 8.05 6.65
CA ASN A 198 14.28 8.66 7.55
C ASN A 198 13.74 10.00 7.01
N ALA A 199 14.59 10.80 6.35
CA ALA A 199 14.13 12.03 5.71
C ALA A 199 13.19 11.74 4.52
N LEU A 200 13.42 10.65 3.77
CA LEU A 200 12.55 10.22 2.66
C LEU A 200 11.23 9.61 3.15
N ASP A 201 11.15 9.10 4.36
CA ASP A 201 9.88 8.67 4.97
C ASP A 201 9.20 9.82 5.76
N GLY A 202 9.87 10.95 5.93
CA GLY A 202 9.39 12.14 6.62
C GLY A 202 9.26 13.35 5.70
N PRO A 203 10.05 14.45 5.94
CA PRO A 203 9.89 15.72 5.24
C PRO A 203 10.14 15.66 3.72
N LEU A 204 10.86 14.65 3.24
CA LEU A 204 11.13 14.41 1.82
C LEU A 204 10.28 13.27 1.22
N ALA A 205 9.18 12.87 1.85
CA ALA A 205 8.34 11.75 1.42
C ALA A 205 7.90 11.85 -0.05
N ALA A 206 7.63 13.05 -0.54
CA ALA A 206 7.32 13.30 -1.94
C ALA A 206 8.45 12.88 -2.91
N LEU A 207 9.71 12.85 -2.45
CA LEU A 207 10.89 12.47 -3.25
C LEU A 207 11.34 11.02 -3.04
N ARG A 208 10.63 10.25 -2.22
CA ARG A 208 10.97 8.88 -1.81
C ARG A 208 11.25 7.93 -2.97
N ASN A 209 10.57 8.10 -4.09
CA ASN A 209 10.78 7.35 -5.32
C ASN A 209 12.04 7.83 -6.07
N LEU A 210 13.23 7.57 -5.49
CA LEU A 210 14.53 8.05 -6.00
C LEU A 210 14.86 7.58 -7.41
N HIS A 211 14.35 6.45 -7.86
CA HIS A 211 14.57 5.92 -9.19
C HIS A 211 14.17 6.92 -10.32
N LYS A 212 13.31 7.90 -10.01
CA LYS A 212 12.95 8.98 -10.93
C LYS A 212 14.13 9.88 -11.31
N PHE A 213 15.17 9.95 -10.44
CA PHE A 213 16.38 10.72 -10.67
C PHE A 213 17.41 10.02 -11.58
N ASP A 214 17.07 8.88 -12.18
CA ASP A 214 17.91 8.16 -13.16
C ASP A 214 18.49 9.03 -14.29
N PRO A 215 17.85 10.12 -14.77
CA PRO A 215 18.45 11.00 -15.77
C PRO A 215 19.86 11.52 -15.41
N LEU A 216 20.17 11.70 -14.11
CA LEU A 216 21.50 12.07 -13.63
C LEU A 216 22.56 11.02 -13.96
N VAL A 217 22.19 9.75 -14.04
CA VAL A 217 23.08 8.63 -14.36
C VAL A 217 22.97 8.28 -15.85
N ARG A 218 21.75 8.20 -16.35
CA ARG A 218 21.49 7.67 -17.69
C ARG A 218 22.02 8.57 -18.79
N ILE A 219 21.80 9.88 -18.68
CA ILE A 219 22.24 10.84 -19.70
C ILE A 219 23.77 10.81 -19.89
N PRO A 220 24.60 10.97 -18.83
CA PRO A 220 26.05 10.91 -19.01
C PRO A 220 26.56 9.55 -19.50
N LEU A 221 26.00 8.43 -19.03
CA LEU A 221 26.42 7.09 -19.51
C LEU A 221 26.12 6.92 -21.01
N LEU A 222 24.95 7.31 -21.47
CA LEU A 222 24.57 7.16 -22.87
C LEU A 222 25.32 8.13 -23.80
N LEU A 223 25.66 9.33 -23.32
CA LEU A 223 26.60 10.20 -24.02
C LEU A 223 27.98 9.56 -24.11
N GLY A 224 28.42 8.87 -23.05
CA GLY A 224 29.64 8.08 -23.06
C GLY A 224 29.59 6.94 -24.11
N VAL A 225 28.52 6.15 -24.17
CA VAL A 225 28.33 5.14 -25.21
C VAL A 225 28.40 5.76 -26.60
N ALA A 226 27.66 6.84 -26.83
CA ALA A 226 27.69 7.56 -28.11
C ALA A 226 29.10 8.05 -28.47
N ARG A 227 29.86 8.57 -27.49
CA ARG A 227 31.24 9.02 -27.67
C ARG A 227 32.21 7.87 -27.97
N ALA A 228 32.04 6.74 -27.31
CA ALA A 228 32.84 5.54 -27.58
C ALA A 228 32.61 5.02 -29.01
N CYS A 229 31.35 5.05 -29.47
CA CYS A 229 30.95 4.60 -30.81
C CYS A 229 31.26 5.60 -31.93
N ALA A 230 31.31 6.91 -31.66
CA ALA A 230 31.47 7.97 -32.67
C ALA A 230 32.83 7.92 -33.43
N HIS A 231 33.83 7.22 -32.91
CA HIS A 231 35.15 7.11 -33.51
C HIS A 231 35.39 5.73 -34.18
N LEU A 232 34.33 5.01 -34.49
CA LEU A 232 34.40 3.75 -35.17
C LEU A 232 34.44 3.99 -36.70
N PRO A 233 35.57 3.82 -37.37
CA PRO A 233 35.62 3.98 -38.83
C PRO A 233 34.74 2.89 -39.46
N LEU A 234 33.96 3.30 -40.48
CA LEU A 234 33.23 2.34 -41.30
C LEU A 234 34.21 1.38 -41.99
N PRO A 235 33.89 0.08 -42.05
CA PRO A 235 34.76 -0.91 -42.64
C PRO A 235 34.95 -0.62 -44.15
N ARG A 236 36.19 -0.39 -44.57
CA ARG A 236 36.59 -0.27 -45.97
C ARG A 236 37.21 -1.56 -46.48
N SER A 237 37.32 -2.59 -45.65
CA SER A 237 37.89 -3.89 -45.99
C SER A 237 37.10 -5.01 -45.31
N LEU A 238 37.22 -6.23 -45.84
CA LEU A 238 36.61 -7.46 -45.31
C LEU A 238 37.19 -7.91 -43.95
N ARG A 239 38.27 -7.25 -43.46
CA ARG A 239 38.88 -7.54 -42.16
C ARG A 239 38.58 -6.37 -41.20
N PRO A 240 37.60 -6.51 -40.27
CA PRO A 240 37.27 -5.45 -39.33
C PRO A 240 38.43 -5.22 -38.34
N THR A 241 38.71 -3.95 -38.06
CA THR A 241 39.66 -3.60 -37.00
C THR A 241 39.04 -3.90 -35.63
N LYS A 242 39.88 -4.09 -34.57
CA LYS A 242 39.40 -4.29 -33.17
C LYS A 242 38.38 -3.23 -32.75
N LYS A 243 38.53 -1.98 -33.20
CA LYS A 243 37.58 -0.90 -32.91
C LYS A 243 36.22 -1.10 -33.59
N GLN A 244 36.23 -1.57 -34.84
CA GLN A 244 34.99 -1.86 -35.59
C GLN A 244 34.26 -3.06 -34.99
N THR A 245 34.97 -4.09 -34.56
CA THR A 245 34.40 -5.24 -33.87
C THR A 245 33.76 -4.84 -32.56
N LEU A 246 34.45 -4.01 -31.75
CA LEU A 246 33.89 -3.50 -30.48
C LEU A 246 32.61 -2.66 -30.72
N GLY A 247 32.60 -1.84 -31.76
CA GLY A 247 31.42 -1.04 -32.09
C GLY A 247 30.23 -1.86 -32.56
N ALA A 248 30.50 -2.84 -33.42
CA ALA A 248 29.47 -3.79 -33.85
C ALA A 248 28.89 -4.57 -32.66
N LEU A 249 29.77 -5.04 -31.77
CA LEU A 249 29.34 -5.71 -30.55
C LEU A 249 28.48 -4.77 -29.65
N THR A 250 28.94 -3.53 -29.46
CA THR A 250 28.15 -2.55 -28.67
C THR A 250 26.79 -2.29 -29.30
N LEU A 251 26.72 -2.17 -30.62
CA LEU A 251 25.46 -2.01 -31.33
C LEU A 251 24.54 -3.23 -31.15
N LEU A 252 25.09 -4.43 -31.27
CA LEU A 252 24.34 -5.68 -31.03
C LEU A 252 23.84 -5.77 -29.59
N LEU A 253 24.66 -5.38 -28.62
CA LEU A 253 24.24 -5.33 -27.21
C LEU A 253 23.10 -4.30 -26.99
N CYS A 254 23.19 -3.14 -27.61
CA CYS A 254 22.10 -2.13 -27.55
C CYS A 254 20.81 -2.66 -28.20
N ILE A 255 20.92 -3.36 -29.33
CA ILE A 255 19.79 -3.99 -30.00
C ILE A 255 19.17 -5.07 -29.09
N ALA A 256 20.00 -5.91 -28.48
CA ALA A 256 19.56 -6.98 -27.60
C ALA A 256 18.80 -6.44 -26.37
N VAL A 257 19.30 -5.38 -25.72
CA VAL A 257 18.64 -4.76 -24.56
C VAL A 257 17.26 -4.18 -24.90
N VAL A 258 17.10 -3.70 -26.13
CA VAL A 258 15.81 -3.14 -26.62
C VAL A 258 14.86 -4.26 -27.08
N SER A 259 15.28 -5.54 -27.05
CA SER A 259 14.45 -6.66 -27.52
C SER A 259 13.03 -6.71 -26.91
N PRO A 260 12.78 -6.37 -25.64
CA PRO A 260 11.42 -6.33 -25.12
C PRO A 260 10.47 -5.39 -25.88
N ALA A 261 11.01 -4.33 -26.51
CA ALA A 261 10.19 -3.36 -27.23
C ALA A 261 9.62 -3.92 -28.54
N TRP A 262 10.39 -4.71 -29.31
CA TRP A 262 9.90 -5.29 -30.58
C TRP A 262 9.33 -6.69 -30.45
N SER A 263 9.57 -7.37 -29.31
CA SER A 263 9.04 -8.71 -29.06
C SER A 263 7.68 -8.70 -28.37
N GLN A 264 7.02 -7.55 -28.34
CA GLN A 264 5.69 -7.34 -27.70
C GLN A 264 5.64 -7.64 -26.19
N ARG A 265 6.79 -7.71 -25.50
CA ARG A 265 6.88 -7.97 -24.07
C ARG A 265 6.70 -6.73 -23.21
N LEU A 266 6.50 -5.54 -23.81
CA LEU A 266 6.21 -4.33 -23.07
C LEU A 266 4.80 -4.30 -22.49
N LEU A 267 3.86 -5.04 -23.10
CA LEU A 267 2.51 -5.12 -22.57
C LEU A 267 2.53 -5.95 -21.28
N PRO A 268 1.97 -5.43 -20.16
CA PRO A 268 1.83 -6.21 -18.94
C PRO A 268 0.83 -7.36 -19.16
N LEU A 269 0.89 -8.37 -18.31
CA LEU A 269 -0.17 -9.36 -18.22
C LEU A 269 -1.49 -8.63 -17.90
N GLY A 270 -2.58 -9.10 -18.49
CA GLY A 270 -3.88 -8.46 -18.35
C GLY A 270 -4.05 -7.15 -19.14
N ALA A 271 -3.15 -6.86 -20.10
CA ALA A 271 -3.36 -5.75 -21.02
C ALA A 271 -4.65 -5.95 -21.82
N TYR A 272 -5.44 -4.90 -21.96
CA TYR A 272 -6.71 -4.89 -22.68
C TYR A 272 -6.73 -3.82 -23.76
N LYS A 273 -7.63 -3.95 -24.73
CA LYS A 273 -7.76 -3.01 -25.84
C LYS A 273 -8.82 -1.95 -25.58
N GLU A 274 -9.92 -2.35 -24.99
CA GLU A 274 -11.07 -1.50 -24.73
C GLU A 274 -11.79 -1.97 -23.46
N VAL A 275 -12.54 -1.09 -22.85
CA VAL A 275 -13.50 -1.44 -21.80
C VAL A 275 -14.72 -2.05 -22.46
N PRO A 276 -15.24 -3.20 -22.02
CA PRO A 276 -16.41 -3.83 -22.62
C PRO A 276 -17.66 -2.92 -22.63
N SER A 277 -18.50 -3.07 -23.65
CA SER A 277 -19.70 -2.23 -23.83
C SER A 277 -20.64 -2.26 -22.64
N TYR A 278 -20.75 -3.41 -21.96
CA TYR A 278 -21.63 -3.53 -20.79
C TYR A 278 -21.23 -2.61 -19.63
N TRP A 279 -19.96 -2.21 -19.52
CA TRP A 279 -19.53 -1.19 -18.56
C TRP A 279 -20.12 0.17 -18.91
N HIS A 280 -20.05 0.55 -20.19
CA HIS A 280 -20.64 1.81 -20.68
C HIS A 280 -22.14 1.81 -20.50
N GLU A 281 -22.82 0.72 -20.88
CA GLU A 281 -24.27 0.59 -20.74
C GLU A 281 -24.72 0.70 -19.27
N ALA A 282 -23.99 0.04 -18.35
CA ALA A 282 -24.27 0.11 -16.92
C ALA A 282 -24.05 1.52 -16.34
N THR A 283 -22.94 2.16 -16.72
CA THR A 283 -22.63 3.52 -16.21
C THR A 283 -23.57 4.58 -16.82
N ASP A 284 -23.93 4.48 -18.09
CA ASP A 284 -24.91 5.37 -18.72
C ASP A 284 -26.30 5.22 -18.06
N PHE A 285 -26.68 3.97 -17.72
CA PHE A 285 -27.90 3.72 -16.98
C PHE A 285 -27.88 4.38 -15.60
N ILE A 286 -26.77 4.24 -14.85
CA ILE A 286 -26.60 4.88 -13.53
C ILE A 286 -26.66 6.40 -13.68
N ASN A 287 -25.91 6.99 -14.61
CA ASN A 287 -25.88 8.43 -14.86
C ASN A 287 -27.28 9.00 -15.16
N THR A 288 -28.15 8.18 -15.75
CA THR A 288 -29.54 8.57 -16.10
C THR A 288 -30.51 8.36 -14.95
N HIS A 289 -30.47 7.21 -14.27
CA HIS A 289 -31.50 6.80 -13.32
C HIS A 289 -31.15 7.04 -11.86
N ALA A 290 -29.88 7.33 -11.55
CA ALA A 290 -29.37 7.60 -10.20
C ALA A 290 -28.63 8.94 -10.10
N ALA A 291 -28.93 9.91 -10.96
CA ALA A 291 -28.19 11.17 -11.13
C ALA A 291 -28.04 12.00 -9.85
N ASP A 292 -29.04 11.99 -8.99
CA ASP A 292 -29.05 12.78 -7.74
C ASP A 292 -28.55 11.99 -6.52
N THR A 293 -27.93 10.83 -6.73
CA THR A 293 -27.48 9.93 -5.69
C THR A 293 -26.01 9.58 -5.84
N ARG A 294 -25.47 8.84 -4.85
CA ARG A 294 -24.15 8.23 -4.92
C ARG A 294 -24.27 6.78 -5.31
N THR A 295 -23.36 6.28 -6.13
CA THR A 295 -23.27 4.87 -6.50
C THR A 295 -22.24 4.15 -5.63
N LEU A 296 -22.60 3.03 -5.00
CA LEU A 296 -21.65 2.12 -4.36
C LEU A 296 -21.13 1.14 -5.41
N ILE A 297 -19.81 1.00 -5.52
CA ILE A 297 -19.18 -0.02 -6.36
C ILE A 297 -18.82 -1.22 -5.48
N TYR A 298 -19.31 -2.40 -5.84
CA TYR A 298 -19.12 -3.64 -5.09
C TYR A 298 -18.72 -4.81 -6.04
N PRO A 299 -17.89 -5.76 -5.58
CA PRO A 299 -17.08 -5.71 -4.38
C PRO A 299 -15.93 -4.71 -4.51
N GLU A 300 -15.31 -4.38 -3.38
CA GLU A 300 -14.05 -3.63 -3.41
C GLU A 300 -12.95 -4.45 -4.09
N ALA A 301 -12.14 -3.78 -4.89
CA ALA A 301 -11.02 -4.41 -5.57
C ALA A 301 -9.88 -3.41 -5.76
N SER A 302 -9.07 -3.24 -4.72
CA SER A 302 -7.80 -2.52 -4.86
C SER A 302 -6.91 -3.26 -5.86
N PHE A 303 -6.39 -2.54 -6.86
CA PHE A 303 -5.62 -3.12 -7.96
C PHE A 303 -6.43 -4.13 -8.80
N ALA A 304 -7.64 -3.75 -9.20
CA ALA A 304 -8.63 -4.59 -9.86
C ALA A 304 -8.08 -5.36 -11.05
N ARG A 305 -8.46 -6.65 -11.10
CA ARG A 305 -8.18 -7.58 -12.18
C ARG A 305 -9.50 -8.13 -12.67
N GLN A 306 -9.97 -7.58 -13.77
CA GLN A 306 -11.16 -8.06 -14.46
C GLN A 306 -10.80 -9.22 -15.41
N THR A 307 -11.76 -10.04 -15.75
CA THR A 307 -11.62 -11.16 -16.69
C THR A 307 -11.24 -10.70 -18.10
N TRP A 308 -11.61 -9.48 -18.49
CA TRP A 308 -11.29 -8.86 -19.78
C TRP A 308 -10.00 -8.05 -19.77
N GLY A 309 -9.43 -7.73 -18.59
CA GLY A 309 -8.21 -6.97 -18.46
C GLY A 309 -7.98 -6.46 -17.05
N TRP A 310 -6.72 -6.17 -16.71
CA TRP A 310 -6.35 -5.70 -15.37
C TRP A 310 -6.20 -4.19 -15.40
N THR A 311 -7.26 -3.49 -15.05
CA THR A 311 -7.26 -2.03 -15.03
C THR A 311 -6.41 -1.45 -13.91
N ARG A 312 -6.33 -2.16 -12.78
CA ARG A 312 -5.65 -1.74 -11.54
C ARG A 312 -6.26 -0.52 -10.87
N ASP A 313 -6.77 0.41 -11.66
CA ASP A 313 -7.59 1.54 -11.22
C ASP A 313 -9.07 1.21 -11.41
N GLU A 314 -9.94 2.02 -10.82
CA GLU A 314 -11.39 1.82 -10.90
C GLU A 314 -11.94 2.28 -12.28
N PRO A 315 -12.41 1.37 -13.13
CA PRO A 315 -12.89 1.75 -14.47
C PRO A 315 -14.15 2.61 -14.44
N ALA A 316 -14.93 2.57 -13.37
CA ALA A 316 -16.09 3.42 -13.22
C ALA A 316 -15.73 4.90 -13.09
N GLN A 317 -14.53 5.23 -12.59
CA GLN A 317 -14.11 6.62 -12.36
C GLN A 317 -14.25 7.53 -13.57
N PRO A 318 -13.76 7.17 -14.77
CA PRO A 318 -13.92 8.01 -15.97
C PRO A 318 -15.30 7.87 -16.64
N LEU A 319 -16.14 6.93 -16.23
CA LEU A 319 -17.42 6.61 -16.89
C LEU A 319 -18.63 7.14 -16.13
N LEU A 320 -18.54 7.30 -14.79
CA LEU A 320 -19.60 7.84 -13.98
C LEU A 320 -19.54 9.35 -13.90
N ASP A 321 -20.66 10.00 -14.21
CA ASP A 321 -20.87 11.44 -13.99
C ASP A 321 -21.42 11.74 -12.58
N VAL A 322 -21.90 10.71 -11.88
CA VAL A 322 -22.45 10.80 -10.52
C VAL A 322 -21.37 10.56 -9.46
N PRO A 323 -21.53 11.06 -8.23
CA PRO A 323 -20.68 10.69 -7.13
C PRO A 323 -20.72 9.18 -6.88
N TRP A 324 -19.55 8.60 -6.58
CA TRP A 324 -19.44 7.18 -6.31
C TRP A 324 -18.62 6.91 -5.06
N ALA A 325 -18.74 5.73 -4.49
CA ALA A 325 -17.98 5.26 -3.35
C ALA A 325 -17.55 3.81 -3.60
N VAL A 326 -16.32 3.52 -3.23
CA VAL A 326 -15.78 2.16 -3.14
C VAL A 326 -14.90 2.09 -1.90
N ARG A 327 -14.86 0.94 -1.26
CA ARG A 327 -13.91 0.71 -0.18
C ARG A 327 -12.53 0.52 -0.81
N ASP A 328 -11.59 1.42 -0.54
CA ASP A 328 -10.21 1.30 -1.05
C ASP A 328 -9.23 0.97 0.08
N ALA A 329 -8.12 0.35 -0.30
CA ALA A 329 -7.04 -0.01 0.60
C ALA A 329 -6.22 1.21 1.04
N ILE A 330 -6.12 2.26 0.21
CA ILE A 330 -5.39 3.49 0.51
C ILE A 330 -6.39 4.57 0.96
N PRO A 331 -6.21 5.16 2.16
CA PRO A 331 -7.13 6.16 2.69
C PRO A 331 -6.94 7.51 1.98
N LEU A 332 -7.52 7.66 0.80
CA LEU A 332 -7.57 8.94 0.08
C LEU A 332 -8.70 9.85 0.58
N VAL A 333 -9.54 9.35 1.49
CA VAL A 333 -10.59 10.06 2.21
C VAL A 333 -10.35 9.96 3.72
N PRO A 334 -11.01 10.77 4.56
CA PRO A 334 -10.89 10.63 6.01
C PRO A 334 -11.20 9.21 6.48
N PRO A 335 -10.40 8.65 7.39
CA PRO A 335 -10.57 7.28 7.90
C PRO A 335 -11.97 6.98 8.44
N GLU A 336 -12.63 7.99 9.00
CA GLU A 336 -13.99 7.90 9.53
C GLU A 336 -15.02 7.53 8.46
N ALA A 337 -14.85 8.04 7.23
CA ALA A 337 -15.74 7.71 6.12
C ALA A 337 -15.58 6.25 5.70
N ILE A 338 -14.34 5.75 5.68
CA ILE A 338 -14.03 4.34 5.35
C ILE A 338 -14.63 3.44 6.42
N ARG A 339 -14.43 3.76 7.71
CA ARG A 339 -15.02 3.00 8.82
C ARG A 339 -16.54 3.00 8.79
N GLY A 340 -17.14 4.16 8.50
CA GLY A 340 -18.58 4.26 8.33
C GLY A 340 -19.10 3.29 7.27
N LEU A 341 -18.43 3.20 6.13
CA LEU A 341 -18.77 2.24 5.08
C LEU A 341 -18.57 0.78 5.53
N ASP A 342 -17.45 0.48 6.19
CA ASP A 342 -17.17 -0.87 6.74
C ASP A 342 -18.29 -1.31 7.69
N GLY A 343 -18.75 -0.42 8.58
CA GLY A 343 -19.85 -0.70 9.50
C GLY A 343 -21.18 -0.94 8.79
N VAL A 344 -21.46 -0.21 7.72
CA VAL A 344 -22.67 -0.42 6.91
C VAL A 344 -22.61 -1.76 6.18
N MET A 345 -21.46 -2.14 5.64
CA MET A 345 -21.28 -3.45 4.98
C MET A 345 -21.40 -4.61 5.99
N ALA A 346 -20.89 -4.43 7.22
CA ALA A 346 -21.08 -5.40 8.30
C ALA A 346 -22.57 -5.54 8.67
N ALA A 347 -23.27 -4.42 8.83
CA ALA A 347 -24.72 -4.44 9.10
C ALA A 347 -25.53 -5.08 7.97
N LEU A 348 -25.11 -4.92 6.72
CA LEU A 348 -25.72 -5.59 5.56
C LEU A 348 -25.60 -7.11 5.66
N LYS A 349 -24.47 -7.62 6.18
CA LYS A 349 -24.27 -9.06 6.40
C LYS A 349 -25.25 -9.62 7.44
N GLU A 350 -25.43 -8.91 8.55
CA GLU A 350 -26.22 -9.37 9.70
C GLU A 350 -27.73 -9.11 9.53
N ALA A 351 -28.09 -7.90 9.08
CA ALA A 351 -29.48 -7.45 8.96
C ALA A 351 -29.68 -6.68 7.64
N PRO A 352 -29.91 -7.37 6.51
CA PRO A 352 -29.90 -6.77 5.17
C PRO A 352 -30.78 -5.53 5.03
N ALA A 353 -32.03 -5.56 5.53
CA ALA A 353 -32.91 -4.41 5.44
C ALA A 353 -32.41 -3.16 6.19
N THR A 354 -31.70 -3.36 7.30
CA THR A 354 -31.07 -2.28 8.06
C THR A 354 -29.79 -1.78 7.37
N GLY A 355 -28.99 -2.68 6.82
CA GLY A 355 -27.82 -2.34 6.02
C GLY A 355 -28.18 -1.50 4.80
N VAL A 356 -29.21 -1.90 4.05
CA VAL A 356 -29.73 -1.12 2.91
C VAL A 356 -30.20 0.26 3.35
N ARG A 357 -30.94 0.37 4.45
CA ARG A 357 -31.33 1.68 5.01
C ARG A 357 -30.13 2.54 5.39
N SER A 358 -29.07 1.92 5.93
CA SER A 358 -27.85 2.64 6.27
C SER A 358 -27.09 3.12 5.02
N LEU A 359 -27.10 2.33 3.91
CA LEU A 359 -26.60 2.79 2.61
C LEU A 359 -27.39 4.01 2.11
N GLN A 360 -28.70 3.96 2.16
CA GLN A 360 -29.56 5.08 1.75
C GLN A 360 -29.27 6.35 2.58
N ARG A 361 -28.98 6.22 3.90
CA ARG A 361 -28.54 7.34 4.75
C ARG A 361 -27.20 7.94 4.34
N LEU A 362 -26.30 7.14 3.71
CA LEU A 362 -25.07 7.63 3.11
C LEU A 362 -25.28 8.29 1.73
N GLY A 363 -26.53 8.39 1.29
CA GLY A 363 -26.89 8.95 -0.01
C GLY A 363 -26.68 7.96 -1.17
N ILE A 364 -26.51 6.68 -0.89
CA ILE A 364 -26.34 5.64 -1.92
C ILE A 364 -27.72 5.27 -2.46
N GLY A 365 -27.96 5.57 -3.74
CA GLY A 365 -29.19 5.23 -4.46
C GLY A 365 -28.99 4.17 -5.51
N ALA A 366 -27.76 3.80 -5.82
CA ALA A 366 -27.44 2.70 -6.72
C ALA A 366 -26.26 1.88 -6.20
N VAL A 367 -26.26 0.58 -6.48
CA VAL A 367 -25.13 -0.32 -6.26
C VAL A 367 -24.73 -0.92 -7.60
N MET A 368 -23.47 -0.78 -7.98
CA MET A 368 -22.88 -1.42 -9.16
C MET A 368 -22.16 -2.68 -8.72
N VAL A 369 -22.73 -3.85 -9.01
CA VAL A 369 -22.18 -5.16 -8.66
C VAL A 369 -21.38 -5.69 -9.85
N ARG A 370 -20.11 -6.05 -9.61
CA ARG A 370 -19.17 -6.50 -10.64
C ARG A 370 -18.92 -8.00 -10.51
N HIS A 371 -19.33 -8.76 -11.54
CA HIS A 371 -19.13 -10.21 -11.62
C HIS A 371 -17.86 -10.59 -12.41
N ASP A 372 -17.21 -9.61 -13.05
CA ASP A 372 -16.07 -9.80 -13.93
C ASP A 372 -14.70 -9.72 -13.23
N LEU A 373 -14.66 -9.80 -11.90
CA LEU A 373 -13.41 -9.81 -11.13
C LEU A 373 -12.87 -11.23 -10.95
N PHE A 374 -11.55 -11.41 -11.12
CA PHE A 374 -10.88 -12.69 -10.86
C PHE A 374 -10.99 -13.18 -9.41
N THR A 375 -11.04 -12.26 -8.46
CA THR A 375 -11.20 -12.61 -7.04
C THR A 375 -12.59 -13.12 -6.72
N GLY A 376 -13.52 -12.99 -7.67
CA GLY A 376 -14.94 -13.26 -7.43
C GLY A 376 -15.57 -12.21 -6.51
N GLU A 377 -16.81 -12.44 -6.20
CA GLU A 377 -17.58 -11.65 -5.24
C GLU A 377 -18.18 -12.56 -4.18
N ASP A 378 -18.59 -11.97 -3.06
CA ASP A 378 -19.49 -12.65 -2.14
C ASP A 378 -20.93 -12.54 -2.69
N GLU A 379 -21.32 -13.50 -3.54
CA GLU A 379 -22.67 -13.55 -4.14
C GLU A 379 -23.76 -13.55 -3.07
N ALA A 380 -23.49 -14.16 -1.91
CA ALA A 380 -24.43 -14.17 -0.79
C ALA A 380 -24.64 -12.76 -0.24
N LEU A 381 -23.60 -11.93 -0.21
CA LEU A 381 -23.72 -10.54 0.19
C LEU A 381 -24.34 -9.67 -0.91
N ALA A 382 -23.98 -9.88 -2.17
CA ALA A 382 -24.58 -9.17 -3.30
C ALA A 382 -26.11 -9.32 -3.32
N SER A 383 -26.64 -10.51 -3.04
CA SER A 383 -28.07 -10.78 -2.96
C SER A 383 -28.80 -10.01 -1.83
N LYS A 384 -28.08 -9.50 -0.82
CA LYS A 384 -28.63 -8.79 0.32
C LYS A 384 -28.91 -7.30 0.07
N PHE A 385 -28.39 -6.73 -1.01
CA PHE A 385 -28.64 -5.31 -1.31
C PHE A 385 -30.13 -5.03 -1.55
N GLY A 386 -30.90 -6.00 -2.09
CA GLY A 386 -32.29 -5.77 -2.45
C GLY A 386 -32.42 -4.71 -3.53
N GLY A 387 -33.64 -4.27 -3.81
CA GLY A 387 -33.88 -3.25 -4.84
C GLY A 387 -34.18 -3.82 -6.22
N GLU A 388 -34.29 -2.94 -7.23
CA GLU A 388 -34.55 -3.31 -8.60
C GLU A 388 -33.23 -3.59 -9.32
N VAL A 389 -33.07 -4.82 -9.85
CA VAL A 389 -31.83 -5.27 -10.48
C VAL A 389 -31.92 -5.14 -12.00
N HIS A 390 -30.98 -4.39 -12.57
CA HIS A 390 -30.80 -4.23 -14.02
C HIS A 390 -29.46 -4.86 -14.44
N ARG A 391 -29.48 -5.77 -15.42
CA ARG A 391 -28.33 -6.57 -15.82
C ARG A 391 -27.71 -6.06 -17.11
N PHE A 392 -26.39 -5.85 -17.09
CA PHE A 392 -25.57 -5.41 -18.22
C PHE A 392 -24.36 -6.34 -18.33
N GLY A 393 -24.50 -7.45 -19.06
CA GLY A 393 -23.42 -8.45 -19.15
C GLY A 393 -22.96 -8.95 -17.79
N GLU A 394 -21.69 -8.69 -17.46
CA GLU A 394 -21.07 -9.07 -16.19
C GLU A 394 -21.14 -7.96 -15.12
N VAL A 395 -22.08 -7.02 -15.27
CA VAL A 395 -22.33 -5.96 -14.28
C VAL A 395 -23.82 -5.88 -14.01
N ASP A 396 -24.20 -5.93 -12.74
CA ASP A 396 -25.56 -5.66 -12.29
C ASP A 396 -25.63 -4.27 -11.66
N VAL A 397 -26.69 -3.53 -11.97
CA VAL A 397 -27.02 -2.27 -11.31
C VAL A 397 -28.27 -2.47 -10.47
N ILE A 398 -28.15 -2.22 -9.17
CA ILE A 398 -29.25 -2.33 -8.22
C ILE A 398 -29.68 -0.92 -7.84
N LEU A 399 -30.90 -0.53 -8.20
CA LEU A 399 -31.46 0.74 -7.77
C LEU A 399 -32.09 0.61 -6.38
N LEU A 400 -31.62 1.45 -5.45
CA LEU A 400 -32.15 1.56 -4.11
C LEU A 400 -33.10 2.77 -4.06
N ASN A 401 -34.25 2.62 -3.41
CA ASN A 401 -35.10 3.79 -3.15
C ASN A 401 -34.34 4.78 -2.27
N HIS A 402 -34.03 5.95 -2.82
CA HIS A 402 -33.29 6.98 -2.08
C HIS A 402 -34.21 7.66 -1.06
N ALA A 403 -33.85 7.59 0.22
CA ALA A 403 -34.44 8.44 1.24
C ALA A 403 -33.67 9.76 1.27
N GLY A 404 -34.32 10.84 0.93
CA GLY A 404 -33.77 12.19 1.07
C GLY A 404 -33.40 12.52 2.52
N MET A 405 -33.09 13.80 2.81
CA MET A 405 -32.84 14.27 4.18
C MET A 405 -34.03 13.97 5.08
N SER A 406 -33.73 13.42 6.26
CA SER A 406 -34.74 13.24 7.32
C SER A 406 -34.35 14.07 8.56
N LEU A 407 -35.36 14.58 9.28
CA LEU A 407 -35.16 15.22 10.58
C LEU A 407 -35.21 14.15 11.66
N GLY A 408 -34.20 14.16 12.54
CA GLY A 408 -34.15 13.31 13.73
C GLY A 408 -34.74 14.01 14.96
N PRO A 409 -34.90 13.29 16.08
CA PRO A 409 -35.30 13.87 17.36
C PRO A 409 -34.20 14.81 17.86
N THR A 410 -34.61 15.71 18.79
CA THR A 410 -33.69 16.65 19.44
C THR A 410 -32.79 16.00 20.49
N ASP A 411 -33.14 14.79 20.92
CA ASP A 411 -32.41 14.00 21.92
C ASP A 411 -32.01 12.63 21.29
N PRO A 412 -30.95 12.57 20.49
CA PRO A 412 -30.46 11.33 19.88
C PRO A 412 -29.75 10.46 20.91
N VAL A 413 -29.75 9.17 20.72
CA VAL A 413 -28.92 8.24 21.50
C VAL A 413 -27.45 8.57 21.28
N ARG A 414 -26.70 8.84 22.34
CA ARG A 414 -25.29 9.25 22.30
C ARG A 414 -24.40 8.01 22.31
N VAL A 415 -23.46 7.94 21.39
CA VAL A 415 -22.57 6.79 21.19
C VAL A 415 -21.11 7.25 21.25
N ALA A 416 -20.33 6.68 22.15
CA ALA A 416 -18.88 6.84 22.16
C ALA A 416 -18.23 5.73 21.33
N GLY A 417 -17.46 6.13 20.31
CA GLY A 417 -16.79 5.21 19.39
C GLY A 417 -16.67 5.77 17.99
N GLY A 418 -16.47 4.90 17.02
CA GLY A 418 -16.37 5.23 15.60
C GLY A 418 -17.70 5.10 14.85
N GLY A 419 -17.75 5.67 13.64
CA GLY A 419 -18.93 5.62 12.77
C GLY A 419 -19.32 4.21 12.33
N GLU A 420 -18.40 3.26 12.37
CA GLU A 420 -18.63 1.85 12.06
C GLU A 420 -19.63 1.17 12.98
N ALA A 421 -19.76 1.62 14.22
CA ALA A 421 -20.73 1.07 15.16
C ALA A 421 -22.17 1.44 14.84
N LEU A 422 -22.43 2.58 14.21
CA LEU A 422 -23.77 3.14 14.07
C LEU A 422 -24.73 2.21 13.32
N ALA A 423 -24.30 1.65 12.19
CA ALA A 423 -25.14 0.75 11.39
C ALA A 423 -25.38 -0.59 12.09
N LEU A 424 -24.40 -1.11 12.81
CA LEU A 424 -24.53 -2.33 13.59
C LEU A 424 -25.43 -2.13 14.83
N LEU A 425 -25.34 -0.99 15.49
CA LEU A 425 -26.27 -0.63 16.55
C LEU A 425 -27.72 -0.57 16.04
N ASP A 426 -27.94 -0.07 14.80
CA ASP A 426 -29.25 -0.14 14.16
C ASP A 426 -29.69 -1.57 13.88
N ALA A 427 -28.78 -2.46 13.51
CA ALA A 427 -29.07 -3.87 13.26
C ALA A 427 -29.51 -4.61 14.54
N HIS A 428 -28.87 -4.32 15.67
CA HIS A 428 -29.12 -5.02 16.94
C HIS A 428 -30.22 -4.39 17.79
N PHE A 429 -30.33 -3.05 17.81
CA PHE A 429 -31.27 -2.33 18.66
C PHE A 429 -32.41 -1.65 17.92
N GLY A 430 -32.49 -1.85 16.62
CA GLY A 430 -33.43 -1.17 15.74
C GLY A 430 -32.97 0.23 15.33
N PRO A 431 -33.52 0.74 14.20
CA PRO A 431 -33.14 2.02 13.64
C PRO A 431 -33.61 3.17 14.53
N THR A 432 -32.68 4.02 14.92
CA THR A 432 -32.95 5.26 15.63
C THR A 432 -31.95 6.35 15.24
N THR A 433 -32.16 7.56 15.70
CA THR A 433 -31.16 8.62 15.52
C THR A 433 -30.08 8.46 16.57
N ARG A 434 -28.85 8.39 16.15
CA ARG A 434 -27.67 8.31 17.01
C ARG A 434 -26.70 9.42 16.68
N GLN A 435 -25.99 9.86 17.70
CA GLN A 435 -24.96 10.89 17.59
C GLN A 435 -23.65 10.37 18.18
N LEU A 436 -22.56 10.50 17.44
CA LEU A 436 -21.24 10.24 18.00
C LEU A 436 -20.83 11.36 18.94
N VAL A 437 -20.35 10.99 20.12
CA VAL A 437 -19.92 11.91 21.18
C VAL A 437 -18.59 11.43 21.79
N ASP A 438 -17.83 12.37 22.35
CA ASP A 438 -16.59 12.07 23.06
C ASP A 438 -16.82 11.82 24.57
N ARG A 439 -17.94 12.26 25.10
CA ARG A 439 -18.30 12.18 26.53
C ARG A 439 -19.81 12.01 26.70
N ASP A 440 -20.20 11.61 27.87
CA ASP A 440 -21.62 11.47 28.25
C ASP A 440 -22.42 10.59 27.29
N ALA A 441 -21.84 9.46 26.92
CA ALA A 441 -22.45 8.49 26.01
C ALA A 441 -23.46 7.60 26.75
N ASP A 442 -24.55 7.25 26.05
CA ASP A 442 -25.51 6.24 26.49
C ASP A 442 -25.01 4.81 26.13
N ILE A 443 -24.23 4.71 25.03
CA ILE A 443 -23.63 3.48 24.57
C ILE A 443 -22.13 3.71 24.34
N VAL A 444 -21.30 2.81 24.87
CA VAL A 444 -19.85 2.81 24.63
C VAL A 444 -19.48 1.61 23.76
N THR A 445 -18.63 1.83 22.76
CA THR A 445 -18.18 0.77 21.84
C THR A 445 -16.67 0.56 21.93
N ASP A 446 -16.18 -0.56 21.43
CA ASP A 446 -14.74 -0.83 21.27
C ASP A 446 -14.16 -0.25 19.94
N THR A 447 -14.93 0.60 19.29
CA THR A 447 -14.51 1.33 18.10
C THR A 447 -14.03 2.76 18.47
N PRO A 448 -13.24 3.44 17.68
CA PRO A 448 -12.84 3.06 16.33
C PRO A 448 -11.86 1.91 16.27
N THR A 449 -10.92 1.68 17.03
CA THR A 449 -10.11 0.49 16.84
C THR A 449 -9.12 0.25 17.97
N LEU A 450 -8.81 -1.02 18.20
CA LEU A 450 -7.76 -1.49 19.08
C LEU A 450 -6.50 -1.86 18.30
N SER A 451 -6.38 -1.49 17.05
CA SER A 451 -5.26 -1.89 16.24
C SER A 451 -3.99 -1.30 16.78
N ASP A 452 -3.03 -2.12 16.97
CA ASP A 452 -1.70 -1.73 17.29
C ASP A 452 -0.71 -2.85 16.99
N ARG A 453 0.57 -2.54 17.13
CA ARG A 453 1.66 -3.52 17.00
C ARG A 453 1.57 -4.65 18.01
N ASN A 454 0.94 -4.42 19.14
CA ASN A 454 0.80 -5.39 20.22
C ASN A 454 -0.14 -6.54 19.85
N TYR A 455 -0.98 -6.42 18.83
CA TYR A 455 -1.68 -7.58 18.29
C TYR A 455 -0.72 -8.62 17.72
N GLY A 456 0.44 -8.19 17.22
CA GLY A 456 1.46 -9.08 16.73
C GLY A 456 2.46 -9.55 17.76
N THR A 457 2.89 -8.66 18.66
CA THR A 457 3.97 -8.91 19.63
C THR A 457 3.67 -8.23 20.94
N LEU A 458 2.79 -8.80 21.72
CA LEU A 458 2.40 -8.26 23.02
C LEU A 458 3.47 -8.57 24.07
N ASP A 459 4.38 -7.63 24.32
CA ASP A 459 5.41 -7.74 25.36
C ASP A 459 4.98 -7.20 26.73
N GLY A 460 3.84 -6.52 26.78
CA GLY A 460 3.27 -5.93 27.99
C GLY A 460 1.80 -6.30 28.15
N PRO A 461 1.21 -6.01 29.31
CA PRO A 461 -0.18 -6.36 29.61
C PRO A 461 -1.21 -5.49 28.87
N ILE A 462 -0.83 -4.38 28.29
CA ILE A 462 -1.74 -3.41 27.67
C ILE A 462 -1.38 -3.19 26.21
N SER A 463 -2.36 -3.23 25.33
CA SER A 463 -2.24 -2.75 23.95
C SER A 463 -2.83 -1.34 23.83
N ALA A 464 -2.21 -0.52 22.99
CA ALA A 464 -2.67 0.83 22.70
C ALA A 464 -3.07 0.98 21.23
N PRO A 465 -4.00 1.88 20.90
CA PRO A 465 -4.33 2.17 19.51
C PRO A 465 -3.13 2.69 18.72
N LEU A 466 -3.09 2.36 17.44
CA LEU A 466 -2.06 2.86 16.54
C LEU A 466 -2.22 4.38 16.35
N ALA A 467 -1.18 5.15 16.65
CA ALA A 467 -1.15 6.58 16.40
C ALA A 467 -0.77 6.88 14.93
N ALA A 468 -1.16 8.05 14.45
CA ALA A 468 -0.91 8.47 13.07
C ALA A 468 0.57 8.46 12.67
N ASN A 469 1.45 8.77 13.62
CA ASN A 469 2.90 8.86 13.42
C ASN A 469 3.67 7.63 13.92
N ASP A 470 2.98 6.56 14.28
CA ASP A 470 3.65 5.32 14.67
C ASP A 470 4.45 4.72 13.51
N PRO A 471 5.70 4.32 13.72
CA PRO A 471 6.51 3.75 12.65
C PRO A 471 5.96 2.39 12.22
N SER A 472 5.81 2.19 10.91
CA SER A 472 5.55 0.88 10.36
C SER A 472 6.84 0.06 10.36
N HIS A 473 6.81 -1.13 10.97
CA HIS A 473 7.94 -2.07 10.96
C HIS A 473 7.99 -2.90 9.68
N VAL A 474 6.89 -2.92 8.96
CA VAL A 474 6.75 -3.75 7.77
C VAL A 474 6.56 -2.87 6.55
N ASN A 475 7.49 -3.02 5.61
CA ASN A 475 7.48 -2.28 4.38
C ASN A 475 6.29 -2.65 3.52
N ASN A 476 5.70 -1.66 2.87
CA ASN A 476 4.65 -1.85 1.87
C ASN A 476 3.38 -2.53 2.42
N ARG A 477 3.10 -2.33 3.70
CA ARG A 477 1.89 -2.80 4.34
C ARG A 477 1.02 -1.63 4.76
N LEU A 478 -0.28 -1.82 4.66
CA LEU A 478 -1.25 -0.87 5.18
C LEU A 478 -1.27 -0.95 6.70
N ARG A 479 -1.35 0.22 7.30
CA ARG A 479 -1.61 0.38 8.73
C ARG A 479 -3.11 0.37 8.94
N ASP A 480 -3.55 0.02 10.14
CA ASP A 480 -4.91 0.34 10.53
C ASP A 480 -5.06 1.87 10.66
N TYR A 481 -6.27 2.36 10.44
CA TYR A 481 -6.50 3.79 10.40
C TYR A 481 -6.32 4.41 11.78
N PRO A 482 -5.55 5.49 11.90
CA PRO A 482 -5.38 6.18 13.16
C PRO A 482 -6.72 6.73 13.66
N SER A 483 -6.87 6.78 14.96
CA SER A 483 -8.09 7.25 15.63
C SER A 483 -7.78 8.40 16.57
N ALA A 484 -8.75 9.27 16.73
CA ALA A 484 -8.75 10.33 17.74
C ALA A 484 -9.91 10.11 18.71
N GLY A 485 -9.83 10.69 19.90
CA GLY A 485 -10.85 10.58 20.94
C GLY A 485 -10.66 9.41 21.90
N PRO A 486 -11.64 9.11 22.74
CA PRO A 486 -11.58 8.02 23.69
C PRO A 486 -11.50 6.66 22.99
N LEU A 487 -10.61 5.78 23.44
CA LEU A 487 -10.31 4.51 22.81
C LEU A 487 -10.34 3.38 23.81
N SER A 488 -10.80 2.22 23.38
CA SER A 488 -10.71 1.00 24.16
C SER A 488 -9.30 0.45 24.12
N GLN A 489 -8.90 -0.28 25.16
CA GLN A 489 -7.59 -0.92 25.27
C GLN A 489 -7.77 -2.42 25.58
N VAL A 490 -6.79 -3.23 25.14
CA VAL A 490 -6.71 -4.64 25.49
C VAL A 490 -5.65 -4.80 26.58
N GLU A 491 -6.04 -5.42 27.68
CA GLU A 491 -5.15 -5.77 28.80
C GLU A 491 -5.13 -7.28 28.99
N THR A 492 -4.05 -7.81 29.57
CA THR A 492 -3.99 -9.18 30.07
C THR A 492 -3.85 -9.15 31.58
N HIS A 493 -4.70 -9.92 32.30
CA HIS A 493 -4.65 -10.06 33.73
C HIS A 493 -4.11 -11.45 34.11
N GLY A 494 -3.46 -11.55 35.24
CA GLY A 494 -2.84 -12.79 35.70
C GLY A 494 -1.49 -13.13 35.08
N GLY A 495 -1.10 -12.37 34.06
CA GLY A 495 0.16 -12.54 33.32
C GLY A 495 0.17 -11.79 32.01
N SER A 496 1.06 -12.19 31.11
CA SER A 496 1.15 -11.64 29.76
C SER A 496 1.35 -12.72 28.71
N VAL A 497 1.08 -12.39 27.45
CA VAL A 497 1.23 -13.27 26.29
C VAL A 497 2.30 -12.72 25.37
N ALA A 498 3.26 -13.56 24.98
CA ALA A 498 4.25 -13.24 23.97
C ALA A 498 4.16 -14.25 22.81
N VAL A 499 4.51 -13.84 21.61
CA VAL A 499 4.44 -14.67 20.40
C VAL A 499 5.62 -14.44 19.48
N SER A 500 5.94 -15.43 18.64
CA SER A 500 6.96 -15.28 17.58
C SER A 500 6.54 -14.24 16.53
N SER A 501 5.27 -14.25 16.16
CA SER A 501 4.65 -13.38 15.17
C SER A 501 3.13 -13.49 15.26
N SER A 502 2.38 -12.62 14.57
CA SER A 502 0.93 -12.72 14.53
C SER A 502 0.37 -12.30 13.17
N ALA A 503 -0.66 -13.00 12.74
CA ALA A 503 -1.46 -12.64 11.56
C ALA A 503 -2.36 -11.42 11.80
N ALA A 504 -2.46 -10.96 13.06
CA ALA A 504 -3.26 -9.80 13.45
C ALA A 504 -2.53 -8.45 13.32
N ASP A 505 -1.29 -8.45 12.78
CA ASP A 505 -0.44 -7.27 12.71
C ASP A 505 -1.19 -6.08 12.07
N ALA A 506 -1.37 -5.01 12.82
CA ALA A 506 -2.03 -3.78 12.40
C ALA A 506 -1.36 -3.10 11.20
N THR A 507 -0.07 -3.37 10.99
CA THR A 507 0.70 -2.85 9.85
C THR A 507 0.61 -3.75 8.62
N ALA A 508 -0.10 -4.88 8.70
CA ALA A 508 -0.30 -5.77 7.56
C ALA A 508 -1.25 -5.13 6.53
N PHE A 509 -1.09 -5.56 5.29
CA PHE A 509 -2.03 -5.17 4.24
C PHE A 509 -3.45 -5.64 4.60
N GLY A 510 -4.41 -4.70 4.57
CA GLY A 510 -5.79 -4.95 5.01
C GLY A 510 -6.07 -4.59 6.47
N GLY A 511 -5.05 -4.14 7.22
CA GLY A 511 -5.20 -3.68 8.61
C GLY A 511 -5.16 -4.81 9.65
N ALA A 512 -5.56 -4.48 10.88
CA ALA A 512 -5.55 -5.40 11.99
C ALA A 512 -6.65 -6.46 11.87
N GLN A 513 -6.31 -7.67 12.30
CA GLN A 513 -7.22 -8.81 12.44
C GLN A 513 -7.21 -9.25 13.92
N PRO A 514 -7.91 -8.54 14.82
CA PRO A 514 -7.83 -8.77 16.26
C PRO A 514 -8.22 -10.19 16.69
N GLU A 515 -9.07 -10.87 15.95
CA GLU A 515 -9.44 -12.27 16.13
C GLU A 515 -8.27 -13.25 15.95
N LYS A 516 -7.15 -12.79 15.37
CA LYS A 516 -5.91 -13.56 15.17
C LYS A 516 -4.76 -13.10 16.06
N SER A 517 -5.05 -12.20 17.01
CA SER A 517 -4.05 -11.61 17.90
C SER A 517 -3.49 -12.62 18.90
N ALA A 518 -2.35 -12.27 19.50
CA ALA A 518 -1.77 -13.07 20.59
C ALA A 518 -2.76 -13.28 21.73
N THR A 519 -3.54 -12.25 22.09
CA THR A 519 -4.52 -12.30 23.16
C THR A 519 -5.80 -13.05 22.81
N ALA A 520 -6.03 -13.37 21.53
CA ALA A 520 -7.14 -14.24 21.13
C ALA A 520 -7.01 -15.67 21.65
N ALA A 521 -5.82 -16.10 22.05
CA ALA A 521 -5.62 -17.40 22.70
C ALA A 521 -6.01 -17.41 24.19
N VAL A 522 -6.33 -16.26 24.80
CA VAL A 522 -6.63 -16.13 26.24
C VAL A 522 -7.90 -15.28 26.48
N ASP A 523 -8.83 -15.26 25.52
CA ASP A 523 -10.02 -14.42 25.58
C ASP A 523 -11.31 -15.18 25.99
N GLY A 524 -11.22 -16.51 26.13
CA GLY A 524 -12.36 -17.33 26.46
C GLY A 524 -13.34 -17.57 25.33
N GLU A 525 -12.95 -17.24 24.08
CA GLU A 525 -13.80 -17.34 22.89
C GLU A 525 -13.21 -18.33 21.87
N ASN A 526 -13.86 -19.47 21.70
CA ASN A 526 -13.34 -20.56 20.84
C ASN A 526 -13.35 -20.25 19.33
N SER A 527 -14.04 -19.22 18.91
CA SER A 527 -14.13 -18.80 17.49
C SER A 527 -12.97 -17.90 17.08
N THR A 528 -12.26 -17.30 18.02
CA THR A 528 -11.01 -16.57 17.81
C THR A 528 -9.82 -17.49 18.03
N ALA A 529 -8.66 -17.14 17.48
CA ALA A 529 -7.44 -17.92 17.70
C ALA A 529 -6.21 -17.08 17.37
N TRP A 530 -5.17 -17.15 18.17
CA TRP A 530 -3.89 -16.65 17.71
C TRP A 530 -3.37 -17.45 16.51
N TRP A 531 -2.92 -16.76 15.49
CA TRP A 531 -2.27 -17.33 14.31
C TRP A 531 -0.91 -16.70 14.09
N PRO A 532 0.15 -17.49 13.84
CA PRO A 532 1.43 -16.97 13.36
C PRO A 532 1.24 -16.17 12.04
N ALA A 533 2.10 -15.18 11.82
CA ALA A 533 2.11 -14.42 10.58
C ALA A 533 2.31 -15.34 9.35
N PRO A 534 1.83 -14.96 8.16
CA PRO A 534 2.17 -15.66 6.93
C PRO A 534 3.69 -15.74 6.75
N GLY A 535 4.20 -16.97 6.54
CA GLY A 535 5.64 -17.22 6.41
C GLY A 535 6.36 -17.59 7.70
N ASP A 536 5.68 -17.58 8.86
CA ASP A 536 6.16 -18.17 10.12
C ASP A 536 5.52 -19.56 10.29
N ASP A 537 6.18 -20.58 9.72
CA ASP A 537 5.65 -21.94 9.67
C ASP A 537 5.84 -22.71 10.99
N ALA A 538 6.67 -22.21 11.89
CA ALA A 538 7.00 -22.83 13.18
C ALA A 538 6.88 -21.84 14.34
N GLY A 539 5.78 -21.10 14.36
CA GLY A 539 5.49 -20.09 15.38
C GLY A 539 5.42 -20.64 16.80
N TRP A 540 5.53 -19.76 17.76
CA TRP A 540 5.36 -20.10 19.17
C TRP A 540 4.55 -19.03 19.91
N ILE A 541 3.87 -19.49 20.99
CA ILE A 541 3.15 -18.65 21.95
C ILE A 541 3.63 -18.96 23.36
N GLU A 542 3.78 -17.95 24.21
CA GLU A 542 4.30 -18.07 25.56
C GLU A 542 3.43 -17.28 26.55
N LEU A 543 2.98 -17.94 27.60
CA LEU A 543 2.41 -17.30 28.77
C LEU A 543 3.52 -16.95 29.75
N ARG A 544 3.54 -15.73 30.26
CA ARG A 544 4.47 -15.21 31.25
C ARG A 544 3.69 -14.81 32.50
N GLY A 545 4.10 -15.35 33.65
CA GLY A 545 3.46 -15.13 34.92
C GLY A 545 4.05 -16.07 35.97
N HIS A 546 3.53 -16.05 37.21
CA HIS A 546 3.90 -17.00 38.23
C HIS A 546 2.94 -18.18 38.23
N PHE A 547 3.41 -19.36 37.83
CA PHE A 547 2.60 -20.59 37.76
C PHE A 547 3.13 -21.65 38.70
N THR A 548 2.29 -22.11 39.60
CA THR A 548 2.63 -23.18 40.58
C THR A 548 2.03 -24.50 40.13
N GLN A 549 2.88 -25.48 39.82
CA GLN A 549 2.51 -26.81 39.30
C GLN A 549 1.45 -26.77 38.21
N PRO A 550 1.67 -25.98 37.13
CA PRO A 550 0.64 -25.62 36.17
C PRO A 550 0.10 -26.85 35.41
N ARG A 551 -1.21 -26.83 35.21
CA ARG A 551 -1.93 -27.66 34.22
C ARG A 551 -2.40 -26.75 33.13
N LEU A 552 -1.86 -26.97 31.92
CA LEU A 552 -2.17 -26.17 30.75
C LEU A 552 -3.41 -26.74 30.05
N LYS A 553 -4.39 -25.91 29.83
CA LYS A 553 -5.51 -26.17 28.89
C LYS A 553 -5.16 -25.59 27.56
N LEU A 554 -5.16 -26.41 26.52
CA LEU A 554 -4.73 -26.02 25.19
C LEU A 554 -5.72 -26.53 24.13
N MET A 555 -6.11 -25.64 23.22
CA MET A 555 -6.99 -25.92 22.08
C MET A 555 -6.40 -25.35 20.79
N ALA A 556 -6.25 -26.17 19.76
CA ALA A 556 -5.82 -25.78 18.44
C ALA A 556 -6.98 -25.82 17.43
N THR A 557 -6.89 -25.02 16.37
CA THR A 557 -7.90 -24.96 15.29
C THR A 557 -7.79 -26.14 14.33
N SER A 558 -6.63 -26.80 14.26
CA SER A 558 -6.38 -27.98 13.43
C SER A 558 -5.59 -29.05 14.19
N ALA A 559 -5.56 -30.27 13.65
CA ALA A 559 -4.72 -31.34 14.21
C ALA A 559 -3.24 -30.94 14.05
N THR A 560 -2.49 -30.96 15.15
CA THR A 560 -1.08 -30.56 15.18
C THR A 560 -0.35 -31.19 16.34
N THR A 561 0.96 -31.36 16.23
CA THR A 561 1.83 -31.67 17.37
C THR A 561 2.47 -30.38 17.84
N VAL A 562 2.43 -30.16 19.15
CA VAL A 562 3.07 -29.00 19.79
C VAL A 562 4.07 -29.45 20.82
N THR A 563 5.12 -28.66 21.05
CA THR A 563 6.06 -28.88 22.15
C THR A 563 5.79 -27.87 23.26
N VAL A 564 5.32 -28.32 24.39
CA VAL A 564 5.13 -27.49 25.60
C VAL A 564 6.43 -27.46 26.40
N ARG A 565 6.97 -26.25 26.63
CA ARG A 565 8.24 -26.02 27.34
C ARG A 565 8.04 -25.21 28.62
N SER A 566 8.82 -25.54 29.62
CA SER A 566 8.98 -24.78 30.85
C SER A 566 10.44 -24.85 31.29
N GLY A 567 11.17 -23.75 31.18
CA GLY A 567 12.62 -23.75 31.38
C GLY A 567 13.33 -24.69 30.41
N SER A 568 14.06 -25.68 30.96
CA SER A 568 14.76 -26.73 30.19
C SER A 568 13.91 -27.96 29.91
N ALA A 569 12.75 -28.09 30.53
CA ALA A 569 11.87 -29.26 30.39
C ALA A 569 10.90 -29.08 29.23
N ALA A 570 10.62 -30.14 28.48
CA ALA A 570 9.72 -30.13 27.35
C ALA A 570 8.91 -31.42 27.23
N VAL A 571 7.71 -31.33 26.65
CA VAL A 571 6.87 -32.47 26.33
C VAL A 571 6.14 -32.22 25.03
N ASP A 572 6.11 -33.23 24.15
CA ASP A 572 5.36 -33.17 22.89
C ASP A 572 3.93 -33.67 23.11
N VAL A 573 2.96 -32.99 22.51
CA VAL A 573 1.54 -33.26 22.64
C VAL A 573 0.84 -33.18 21.29
N ASP A 574 0.08 -34.22 20.97
CA ASP A 574 -0.77 -34.23 19.78
C ASP A 574 -2.14 -33.63 20.10
N LEU A 575 -2.49 -32.55 19.40
CA LEU A 575 -3.75 -31.84 19.57
C LEU A 575 -4.76 -32.26 18.50
N LYS A 576 -6.04 -32.33 18.90
CA LYS A 576 -7.17 -32.55 18.00
C LYS A 576 -7.88 -31.21 17.73
N PRO A 577 -8.42 -30.99 16.50
CA PRO A 577 -9.11 -29.77 16.18
C PRO A 577 -10.23 -29.41 17.15
N PHE A 578 -10.23 -28.18 17.65
CA PHE A 578 -11.27 -27.63 18.54
C PHE A 578 -11.62 -28.51 19.74
N ARG A 579 -10.62 -29.21 20.27
CA ARG A 579 -10.75 -29.99 21.52
C ARG A 579 -9.75 -29.49 22.54
N SER A 580 -10.26 -29.00 23.67
CA SER A 580 -9.42 -28.64 24.82
C SER A 580 -8.77 -29.90 25.38
N GLN A 581 -7.46 -29.84 25.61
CA GLN A 581 -6.68 -30.91 26.25
C GLN A 581 -5.95 -30.35 27.45
N GLU A 582 -5.96 -31.11 28.53
CA GLU A 582 -5.20 -30.80 29.74
C GLU A 582 -3.81 -31.43 29.64
N ILE A 583 -2.80 -30.63 29.87
CA ILE A 583 -1.40 -31.03 29.78
C ILE A 583 -0.72 -30.64 31.09
N ARG A 584 -0.10 -31.61 31.77
CA ARG A 584 0.75 -31.28 32.89
C ARG A 584 2.04 -30.65 32.37
N VAL A 585 2.28 -29.39 32.75
CA VAL A 585 3.49 -28.68 32.33
C VAL A 585 4.72 -29.34 32.98
N PRO A 586 5.76 -29.66 32.20
CA PRO A 586 6.96 -30.29 32.76
C PRO A 586 7.78 -29.27 33.57
N GLY A 587 8.53 -29.74 34.59
CA GLY A 587 9.47 -28.91 35.34
C GLY A 587 8.95 -28.31 36.64
N GLY A 588 7.65 -28.37 36.93
CA GLY A 588 7.06 -27.84 38.18
C GLY A 588 6.76 -26.34 38.09
N ASP A 589 7.05 -25.58 39.16
CA ASP A 589 6.79 -24.14 39.21
C ASP A 589 7.60 -23.39 38.17
N THR A 590 6.97 -22.40 37.49
CA THR A 590 7.59 -21.69 36.36
C THR A 590 7.07 -20.26 36.21
N GLU A 591 7.90 -19.41 35.60
CA GLU A 591 7.52 -18.05 35.25
C GLU A 591 7.11 -17.91 33.76
N ALA A 592 7.33 -18.99 32.98
CA ALA A 592 6.95 -18.98 31.55
C ALA A 592 6.58 -20.38 31.09
N ILE A 593 5.51 -20.47 30.31
CA ILE A 593 5.06 -21.67 29.61
C ILE A 593 4.99 -21.36 28.12
N ARG A 594 5.83 -22.04 27.36
CA ARG A 594 5.94 -21.83 25.92
C ARG A 594 5.38 -23.01 25.14
N VAL A 595 4.63 -22.72 24.10
CA VAL A 595 4.09 -23.71 23.17
C VAL A 595 4.68 -23.45 21.79
N ASP A 596 5.54 -24.36 21.32
CA ASP A 596 6.12 -24.31 19.98
C ASP A 596 5.27 -25.15 19.03
N LEU A 597 4.93 -24.61 17.88
CA LEU A 597 4.15 -25.28 16.84
C LEU A 597 5.05 -26.08 15.89
N SER A 598 4.61 -27.27 15.49
CA SER A 598 5.29 -28.07 14.46
C SER A 598 5.03 -27.55 13.04
N HIS A 599 3.90 -26.89 12.84
CA HIS A 599 3.51 -26.21 11.59
C HIS A 599 2.53 -25.10 11.90
N ARG A 600 2.33 -24.18 10.96
CA ARG A 600 1.44 -23.02 11.11
C ARG A 600 0.00 -23.48 11.37
N THR A 601 -0.49 -23.25 12.58
CA THR A 601 -1.89 -23.48 13.00
C THR A 601 -2.31 -22.43 14.02
N GLY A 602 -3.62 -22.27 14.22
CA GLY A 602 -4.17 -21.37 15.22
C GLY A 602 -4.25 -22.04 16.60
N ILE A 603 -3.94 -21.28 17.65
CA ILE A 603 -4.25 -21.65 19.03
C ILE A 603 -5.49 -20.88 19.46
N ALA A 604 -6.61 -21.61 19.59
CA ALA A 604 -7.90 -21.02 19.95
C ALA A 604 -7.97 -20.69 21.45
N GLU A 605 -7.46 -21.59 22.31
CA GLU A 605 -7.43 -21.36 23.75
C GLU A 605 -6.13 -21.86 24.38
N LEU A 606 -5.59 -21.06 25.29
CA LEU A 606 -4.38 -21.32 26.04
C LEU A 606 -4.58 -20.78 27.47
N GLY A 607 -4.79 -21.66 28.45
CA GLY A 607 -5.01 -21.24 29.81
C GLY A 607 -4.32 -22.17 30.83
N VAL A 608 -4.07 -21.66 32.02
CA VAL A 608 -3.57 -22.45 33.17
C VAL A 608 -4.69 -22.61 34.17
N GLU A 609 -4.98 -23.85 34.55
CA GLU A 609 -6.03 -24.16 35.53
C GLU A 609 -5.72 -23.47 36.85
N ASP A 610 -6.73 -22.86 37.47
CA ASP A 610 -6.66 -22.10 38.72
C ASP A 610 -5.71 -20.87 38.72
N GLN A 611 -5.04 -20.57 37.60
CA GLN A 611 -4.10 -19.45 37.44
C GLN A 611 -4.27 -18.83 36.06
N PRO A 612 -5.47 -18.31 35.73
CA PRO A 612 -5.75 -17.89 34.39
C PRO A 612 -4.94 -16.64 34.00
N VAL A 613 -4.50 -16.61 32.74
CA VAL A 613 -4.12 -15.39 32.04
C VAL A 613 -5.28 -15.04 31.11
N GLU A 614 -5.90 -13.91 31.31
CA GLU A 614 -7.15 -13.53 30.63
C GLU A 614 -7.02 -12.21 29.93
N ARG A 615 -7.64 -12.11 28.75
CA ARG A 615 -7.80 -10.84 28.04
C ARG A 615 -8.98 -10.06 28.61
N VAL A 616 -8.74 -8.81 28.94
CA VAL A 616 -9.75 -7.87 29.39
C VAL A 616 -9.77 -6.68 28.45
N VAL A 617 -10.96 -6.22 28.08
CA VAL A 617 -11.13 -5.00 27.29
C VAL A 617 -11.50 -3.85 28.22
N THR A 618 -10.62 -2.85 28.30
CA THR A 618 -10.87 -1.63 29.08
C THR A 618 -11.43 -0.58 28.15
N VAL A 619 -12.66 -0.15 28.41
CA VAL A 619 -13.31 0.92 27.63
C VAL A 619 -13.03 2.29 28.28
N PRO A 620 -13.10 3.39 27.50
CA PRO A 620 -12.96 4.72 28.05
C PRO A 620 -14.03 4.96 29.13
N ASP A 621 -13.61 5.58 30.22
CA ASP A 621 -14.56 6.08 31.22
C ASP A 621 -15.26 7.30 30.62
N THR A 622 -16.52 7.15 30.27
CA THR A 622 -17.27 8.17 29.54
C THR A 622 -18.31 8.86 30.39
N SER A 623 -18.92 8.17 31.35
CA SER A 623 -19.93 8.75 32.23
C SER A 623 -20.48 7.69 33.19
N PRO A 624 -20.96 8.07 34.38
CA PRO A 624 -21.72 7.16 35.24
C PRO A 624 -23.07 6.70 34.65
N ASP A 625 -23.50 7.31 33.56
CA ASP A 625 -24.80 7.03 32.93
C ASP A 625 -24.73 6.11 31.71
N VAL A 626 -23.60 5.40 31.50
CA VAL A 626 -23.49 4.41 30.42
C VAL A 626 -24.44 3.24 30.69
N HIS A 627 -25.31 2.97 29.73
CA HIS A 627 -26.28 1.89 29.84
C HIS A 627 -25.88 0.60 29.13
N LYS A 628 -25.06 0.72 28.07
CA LYS A 628 -24.68 -0.42 27.25
C LYS A 628 -23.24 -0.33 26.76
N PHE A 629 -22.60 -1.49 26.70
CA PHE A 629 -21.33 -1.69 26.02
C PHE A 629 -21.55 -2.55 24.79
N PHE A 630 -20.95 -2.15 23.66
CA PHE A 630 -21.13 -2.80 22.38
C PHE A 630 -19.77 -3.07 21.74
N PHE A 631 -19.37 -4.33 21.72
CA PHE A 631 -18.07 -4.79 21.21
C PHE A 631 -18.24 -5.49 19.88
N GLN A 632 -17.60 -5.00 18.81
CA GLN A 632 -17.61 -5.58 17.49
C GLN A 632 -16.20 -5.94 16.99
N ARG A 633 -15.18 -5.19 17.41
CA ARG A 633 -13.81 -5.38 16.90
C ARG A 633 -13.13 -6.61 17.47
N MET A 634 -13.55 -7.05 18.63
CA MET A 634 -12.95 -8.18 19.32
C MET A 634 -13.43 -9.54 18.79
N LEU A 635 -14.59 -9.58 18.11
CA LEU A 635 -15.25 -10.82 17.65
C LEU A 635 -15.60 -10.70 16.16
N GLN A 636 -14.63 -10.47 15.32
CA GLN A 636 -14.82 -9.98 13.97
C GLN A 636 -15.73 -10.85 13.08
N ASP A 637 -15.61 -12.17 13.14
CA ASP A 637 -16.42 -13.06 12.30
C ASP A 637 -17.62 -13.70 13.04
N THR A 638 -17.76 -13.43 14.34
CA THR A 638 -18.75 -14.09 15.20
C THR A 638 -19.87 -13.16 15.66
N GLY A 639 -19.90 -11.94 15.15
CA GLY A 639 -20.91 -10.95 15.49
C GLY A 639 -20.45 -9.95 16.57
N VAL A 640 -21.36 -9.52 17.41
CA VAL A 640 -21.12 -8.52 18.44
C VAL A 640 -21.34 -9.07 19.85
N LEU A 641 -20.51 -8.65 20.77
CA LEU A 641 -20.69 -8.89 22.19
C LEU A 641 -21.38 -7.69 22.82
N ILE A 642 -22.55 -7.92 23.43
CA ILE A 642 -23.32 -6.89 24.12
C ILE A 642 -23.26 -7.17 25.62
N ARG A 643 -22.98 -6.16 26.41
CA ARG A 643 -23.07 -6.18 27.86
C ARG A 643 -23.96 -5.03 28.34
N ASP A 644 -24.93 -5.34 29.18
CA ASP A 644 -25.75 -4.39 29.90
C ASP A 644 -25.22 -4.21 31.31
N PHE A 645 -25.29 -3.01 31.84
CA PHE A 645 -24.90 -2.66 33.22
C PHE A 645 -26.12 -2.29 34.04
#